data_e89b173d3eb2a0a1aeef542f09e941b2
#
_entry.id   e89b173d3eb2a0a1aeef542f09e941b2
#
_cell.length_a   1.000
_cell.length_b   1.000
_cell.length_c   1.000
_cell.angle_alpha   90.00
_cell.angle_beta   90.00
_cell.angle_gamma   90.00
#
_symmetry.space_group_name_H-M   'P 1'
#
loop_
_entity.id
_entity.type
_entity.pdbx_description
1 polymer ?
#
loop_
_entity_poly.entity_id
_entity_poly.type
_entity_poly.pdbx_seq_one_letter_code
_entity_poly.pdbx_strand_id
1 'polypeptide(L)'
;VTPSEKQLGEKMAAFLDNNRLSYESIQTFSTPRRLAVRVIGLADQQSDLTEDFKGPSKKIALDAEGNFSKAAQGFVRGKGLTVDDIEFREVKGEEYVYVTKHEAGKPAKEVLAGVPEVLSSLTFPVSMHWANNTFEYIRPVHTLVVLLGDEALNLDFLDIKSGRVSRGHRFLGHEVEITNADSYEEDLRTVYVIADSKERENMIREQIKAIESEQGVQVQIEEGLLNEVLNLVEYPTAFMGSFDTKYLDVPEEVLVTSMETHQRYFVVRDLDGKLKPNFISVRNGNAEHLENVIRGNEKVLVARLEDGEFFWREDQKLKIEDLVAKLANVTFHEKIGSLSEHMARAGVIAASLAEQAGLTAEERAAVARAAEIYKFDLLTGMVGEFDELQGIMGEKYALLAGEDAAVATAIREHYLPDSADGALPETKVGAILALADKLDTLLSFFSVGLIPSGSNDPYALRRATQGIVRILDAFGWHIPMDELIDSLYALSFDSLSYDNQAEVINFIKARVDKMMGRTSKDIKEAVLAGSNFVVADMLEVADALSAAAKADGYKAAVESLSRAFNLAEKADASVAVDASLFENNQEKVLSKAIEELELTGSASDKLAQLFALSPVIDAFFDNTMVMAEDEAVKNNRLALLSSLVAKAKAVAAFNQLNTK
;
A
#
# COMPACT_ATOMS: atom_id res chain seq x y z
N VAL A 1 16.71 0.01 8.91
CA VAL A 1 17.35 1.07 9.74
C VAL A 1 16.61 2.39 9.61
N THR A 2 16.37 2.89 8.40
CA THR A 2 15.73 4.19 8.14
C THR A 2 14.37 4.38 8.85
N PRO A 3 13.43 3.41 8.85
CA PRO A 3 12.18 3.56 9.59
C PRO A 3 12.38 3.67 11.11
N SER A 4 13.38 2.99 11.65
CA SER A 4 13.70 3.04 13.09
C SER A 4 14.33 4.37 13.48
N GLU A 5 15.17 4.93 12.62
CA GLU A 5 15.74 6.27 12.78
C GLU A 5 14.63 7.33 12.84
N LYS A 6 13.71 7.31 11.88
CA LYS A 6 12.56 8.21 11.85
C LYS A 6 11.70 8.08 13.11
N GLN A 7 11.39 6.84 13.51
CA GLN A 7 10.59 6.56 14.71
C GLN A 7 11.24 7.12 15.98
N LEU A 8 12.57 6.98 16.12
CA LEU A 8 13.30 7.55 17.26
C LEU A 8 13.15 9.07 17.32
N GLY A 9 13.29 9.76 16.18
CA GLY A 9 13.09 11.21 16.08
C GLY A 9 11.68 11.64 16.48
N GLU A 10 10.66 10.97 15.94
CA GLU A 10 9.25 11.26 16.23
C GLU A 10 8.89 11.02 17.70
N LYS A 11 9.36 9.92 18.28
CA LYS A 11 9.12 9.61 19.69
C LYS A 11 9.86 10.54 20.64
N MET A 12 11.05 10.97 20.27
CA MET A 12 11.79 11.99 21.04
C MET A 12 11.07 13.33 20.99
N ALA A 13 10.59 13.76 19.82
CA ALA A 13 9.80 14.98 19.70
C ALA A 13 8.54 14.93 20.57
N ALA A 14 7.79 13.83 20.51
CA ALA A 14 6.60 13.64 21.34
C ALA A 14 6.93 13.65 22.84
N PHE A 15 8.01 13.01 23.24
CA PHE A 15 8.48 13.01 24.62
C PHE A 15 8.78 14.44 25.13
N LEU A 16 9.50 15.23 24.35
CA LEU A 16 9.84 16.60 24.71
C LEU A 16 8.59 17.50 24.75
N ASP A 17 7.70 17.38 23.79
CA ASP A 17 6.44 18.14 23.74
C ASP A 17 5.54 17.80 24.94
N ASN A 18 5.39 16.51 25.24
CA ASN A 18 4.58 16.05 26.38
C ASN A 18 5.15 16.49 27.73
N ASN A 19 6.44 16.73 27.80
CA ASN A 19 7.13 17.22 29.01
C ASN A 19 7.36 18.74 29.01
N ARG A 20 6.74 19.47 28.09
CA ARG A 20 6.84 20.94 28.01
C ARG A 20 8.29 21.44 27.92
N LEU A 21 9.14 20.71 27.26
CA LEU A 21 10.54 21.04 27.07
C LEU A 21 10.75 21.48 25.61
N SER A 22 10.87 22.78 25.38
CA SER A 22 11.00 23.36 24.04
C SER A 22 12.36 23.10 23.41
N TYR A 23 12.40 23.05 22.11
CA TYR A 23 13.61 22.84 21.31
C TYR A 23 13.44 23.50 19.92
N GLU A 24 14.54 23.72 19.21
CA GLU A 24 14.51 24.31 17.87
C GLU A 24 14.27 23.26 16.78
N SER A 25 15.05 22.18 16.81
CA SER A 25 14.97 21.13 15.79
C SER A 25 15.50 19.79 16.32
N ILE A 26 15.18 18.72 15.58
CA ILE A 26 15.67 17.36 15.84
C ILE A 26 16.42 16.86 14.62
N GLN A 27 17.61 16.32 14.84
CA GLN A 27 18.43 15.62 13.85
C GLN A 27 18.52 14.15 14.24
N THR A 28 18.47 13.27 13.25
CA THR A 28 18.57 11.84 13.46
C THR A 28 19.77 11.27 12.71
N PHE A 29 20.32 10.18 13.23
CA PHE A 29 21.47 9.49 12.65
C PHE A 29 21.26 7.99 12.77
N SER A 30 21.73 7.26 11.78
CA SER A 30 21.75 5.81 11.86
C SER A 30 22.92 5.22 11.07
N THR A 31 23.40 4.10 11.56
CA THR A 31 24.31 3.21 10.85
C THR A 31 23.78 1.78 11.02
N PRO A 32 24.37 0.75 10.36
CA PRO A 32 23.99 -0.64 10.61
C PRO A 32 24.02 -1.05 12.09
N ARG A 33 24.77 -0.31 12.92
CA ARG A 33 25.05 -0.67 14.32
C ARG A 33 24.58 0.36 15.34
N ARG A 34 23.95 1.49 14.92
CA ARG A 34 23.51 2.54 15.84
C ARG A 34 22.29 3.31 15.37
N LEU A 35 21.55 3.80 16.34
CA LEU A 35 20.51 4.81 16.18
C LEU A 35 20.85 5.97 17.09
N ALA A 36 20.72 7.19 16.61
CA ALA A 36 20.97 8.37 17.40
C ALA A 36 19.99 9.51 17.05
N VAL A 37 19.73 10.35 18.04
CA VAL A 37 18.95 11.57 17.89
C VAL A 37 19.66 12.70 18.61
N ARG A 38 19.75 13.86 17.97
CA ARG A 38 20.26 15.08 18.54
C ARG A 38 19.18 16.15 18.54
N VAL A 39 18.94 16.73 19.67
CA VAL A 39 17.99 17.83 19.85
C VAL A 39 18.77 19.14 19.88
N ILE A 40 18.46 20.05 18.97
CA ILE A 40 19.10 21.35 18.83
C ILE A 40 18.28 22.38 19.58
N GLY A 41 18.96 23.24 20.33
CA GLY A 41 18.33 24.36 21.03
C GLY A 41 17.37 23.93 22.14
N LEU A 42 17.70 22.84 22.84
CA LEU A 42 16.89 22.36 23.97
C LEU A 42 16.86 23.39 25.07
N ALA A 43 15.68 23.71 25.59
CA ALA A 43 15.51 24.60 26.73
C ALA A 43 16.17 24.05 27.97
N ASP A 44 16.65 24.94 28.84
CA ASP A 44 17.31 24.57 30.11
C ASP A 44 16.35 23.95 31.13
N GLN A 45 15.07 24.26 31.00
CA GLN A 45 14.02 23.76 31.89
C GLN A 45 12.66 23.73 31.20
N GLN A 46 11.74 22.93 31.72
CA GLN A 46 10.35 22.94 31.33
C GLN A 46 9.75 24.32 31.50
N SER A 47 8.78 24.67 30.66
CA SER A 47 7.90 25.80 30.94
C SER A 47 7.04 25.51 32.16
N ASP A 48 6.76 26.54 32.95
CA ASP A 48 5.88 26.45 34.10
C ASP A 48 4.48 26.03 33.66
N LEU A 49 3.83 25.19 34.45
CA LEU A 49 2.45 24.76 34.21
C LEU A 49 1.53 25.53 35.12
N THR A 50 0.52 26.16 34.55
CA THR A 50 -0.58 26.80 35.25
C THR A 50 -1.88 26.15 34.79
N GLU A 51 -2.57 25.47 35.68
CA GLU A 51 -3.85 24.80 35.39
C GLU A 51 -4.94 25.35 36.30
N ASP A 52 -6.07 25.68 35.65
CA ASP A 52 -7.31 26.05 36.34
C ASP A 52 -8.20 24.83 36.51
N PHE A 53 -8.63 24.57 37.75
CA PHE A 53 -9.57 23.49 38.03
C PHE A 53 -10.90 24.06 38.52
N LYS A 54 -11.98 23.63 37.87
CA LYS A 54 -13.34 23.94 38.30
C LYS A 54 -13.80 22.96 39.34
N GLY A 55 -14.25 23.49 40.47
CA GLY A 55 -14.78 22.74 41.59
C GLY A 55 -16.30 22.87 41.74
N PRO A 56 -16.82 22.60 42.94
CA PRO A 56 -18.25 22.70 43.23
C PRO A 56 -18.77 24.13 43.07
N SER A 57 -20.09 24.28 42.91
CA SER A 57 -20.72 25.60 42.93
C SER A 57 -20.55 26.28 44.26
N LYS A 58 -20.57 27.62 44.25
CA LYS A 58 -20.44 28.43 45.48
C LYS A 58 -21.46 28.07 46.57
N LYS A 59 -22.67 27.68 46.14
CA LYS A 59 -23.74 27.22 47.05
C LYS A 59 -23.38 25.95 47.82
N ILE A 60 -22.58 25.06 47.17
CA ILE A 60 -22.10 23.82 47.79
C ILE A 60 -20.79 24.05 48.52
N ALA A 61 -19.99 25.01 48.07
CA ALA A 61 -18.66 25.29 48.60
C ALA A 61 -18.67 26.08 49.91
N LEU A 62 -19.73 26.84 50.21
CA LEU A 62 -19.88 27.61 51.41
C LEU A 62 -21.08 27.13 52.25
N ASP A 63 -20.93 27.09 53.58
CA ASP A 63 -22.03 26.88 54.51
C ASP A 63 -22.85 28.18 54.75
N ALA A 64 -23.88 28.11 55.60
CA ALA A 64 -24.75 29.24 55.90
C ALA A 64 -24.02 30.40 56.58
N GLU A 65 -22.92 30.13 57.28
CA GLU A 65 -22.07 31.10 57.97
C GLU A 65 -20.94 31.63 57.07
N GLY A 66 -20.84 31.18 55.81
CA GLY A 66 -19.84 31.58 54.83
C GLY A 66 -18.48 30.89 54.95
N ASN A 67 -18.41 29.80 55.71
CA ASN A 67 -17.20 28.99 55.80
C ASN A 67 -17.13 27.94 54.71
N PHE A 68 -15.92 27.53 54.30
CA PHE A 68 -15.75 26.50 53.27
C PHE A 68 -16.22 25.12 53.75
N SER A 69 -17.07 24.50 52.94
CA SER A 69 -17.60 23.16 53.19
C SER A 69 -16.53 22.07 53.07
N LYS A 70 -16.85 20.89 53.56
CA LYS A 70 -15.98 19.70 53.38
C LYS A 70 -15.74 19.37 51.90
N ALA A 71 -16.73 19.66 51.03
CA ALA A 71 -16.61 19.46 49.60
C ALA A 71 -15.54 20.40 49.00
N ALA A 72 -15.57 21.68 49.35
CA ALA A 72 -14.56 22.64 48.90
C ALA A 72 -13.17 22.29 49.44
N GLN A 73 -13.07 21.96 50.75
CA GLN A 73 -11.79 21.57 51.37
C GLN A 73 -11.22 20.28 50.73
N GLY A 74 -12.05 19.28 50.46
CA GLY A 74 -11.65 18.04 49.80
C GLY A 74 -11.17 18.27 48.39
N PHE A 75 -11.86 19.14 47.65
CA PHE A 75 -11.49 19.50 46.27
C PHE A 75 -10.09 20.13 46.21
N VAL A 76 -9.81 21.17 47.00
CA VAL A 76 -8.52 21.85 47.00
C VAL A 76 -7.40 20.95 47.52
N ARG A 77 -7.68 20.14 48.56
CA ARG A 77 -6.72 19.16 49.08
C ARG A 77 -6.33 18.11 48.02
N GLY A 78 -7.31 17.65 47.24
CA GLY A 78 -7.08 16.71 46.11
C GLY A 78 -6.21 17.30 45.02
N LYS A 79 -6.06 18.63 44.97
CA LYS A 79 -5.17 19.33 44.02
C LYS A 79 -3.86 19.77 44.68
N GLY A 80 -3.64 19.44 45.93
CA GLY A 80 -2.45 19.85 46.68
C GLY A 80 -2.44 21.33 47.06
N LEU A 81 -3.61 21.97 47.13
CA LEU A 81 -3.81 23.40 47.44
C LEU A 81 -4.61 23.56 48.73
N THR A 82 -4.77 24.80 49.17
CA THR A 82 -5.54 25.17 50.34
C THR A 82 -6.77 26.00 49.97
N VAL A 83 -7.65 26.23 50.96
CA VAL A 83 -8.85 27.07 50.77
C VAL A 83 -8.52 28.52 50.46
N ASP A 84 -7.33 28.99 50.80
CA ASP A 84 -6.86 30.34 50.49
C ASP A 84 -6.59 30.55 49.01
N ASP A 85 -6.43 29.45 48.26
CA ASP A 85 -6.24 29.45 46.79
C ASP A 85 -7.55 29.51 46.04
N ILE A 86 -8.71 29.46 46.71
CA ILE A 86 -10.03 29.43 46.08
C ILE A 86 -10.38 30.81 45.52
N GLU A 87 -10.81 30.79 44.27
CA GLU A 87 -11.38 31.93 43.55
C GLU A 87 -12.78 31.53 43.06
N PHE A 88 -13.73 32.46 43.06
CA PHE A 88 -15.04 32.21 42.51
C PHE A 88 -15.13 32.84 41.14
N ARG A 89 -15.54 32.06 40.16
CA ARG A 89 -15.77 32.51 38.77
C ARG A 89 -17.17 32.16 38.33
N GLU A 90 -17.83 33.08 37.64
CA GLU A 90 -19.15 32.89 37.08
C GLU A 90 -19.07 32.09 35.77
N VAL A 91 -19.87 31.03 35.71
CA VAL A 91 -20.04 30.22 34.49
C VAL A 91 -21.54 30.02 34.27
N LYS A 92 -22.07 30.54 33.14
CA LYS A 92 -23.49 30.45 32.78
C LYS A 92 -24.46 30.96 33.87
N GLY A 93 -24.10 32.04 34.56
CA GLY A 93 -24.93 32.68 35.56
C GLY A 93 -24.86 32.08 36.99
N GLU A 94 -23.93 31.13 37.20
CA GLU A 94 -23.69 30.53 38.50
C GLU A 94 -22.20 30.59 38.86
N GLU A 95 -21.88 30.95 40.13
CA GLU A 95 -20.49 30.99 40.59
C GLU A 95 -20.01 29.60 41.03
N TYR A 96 -18.80 29.26 40.59
CA TYR A 96 -18.12 28.03 40.94
C TYR A 96 -16.77 28.30 41.59
N VAL A 97 -16.33 27.35 42.41
CA VAL A 97 -14.97 27.33 42.93
C VAL A 97 -14.00 27.08 41.80
N TYR A 98 -12.98 27.90 41.70
CA TYR A 98 -11.82 27.69 40.83
C TYR A 98 -10.56 27.77 41.67
N VAL A 99 -9.61 26.90 41.35
CA VAL A 99 -8.26 26.98 41.88
C VAL A 99 -7.28 26.91 40.76
N THR A 100 -6.22 27.71 40.85
CA THR A 100 -5.13 27.72 39.89
C THR A 100 -3.93 27.04 40.52
N LYS A 101 -3.49 25.94 39.93
CA LYS A 101 -2.28 25.25 40.35
C LYS A 101 -1.11 25.71 39.49
N HIS A 102 -0.08 26.21 40.17
CA HIS A 102 1.18 26.57 39.56
C HIS A 102 2.22 25.50 39.87
N GLU A 103 2.82 24.96 38.83
CA GLU A 103 3.90 23.99 38.93
C GLU A 103 5.12 24.52 38.19
N ALA A 104 6.21 24.75 38.91
CA ALA A 104 7.45 25.22 38.32
C ALA A 104 8.05 24.16 37.41
N GLY A 105 8.58 24.58 36.26
CA GLY A 105 9.25 23.70 35.34
C GLY A 105 10.52 23.08 35.94
N LYS A 106 10.69 21.76 35.71
CA LYS A 106 11.90 21.03 36.13
C LYS A 106 13.06 21.33 35.18
N PRO A 107 14.32 21.26 35.67
CA PRO A 107 15.49 21.33 34.80
C PRO A 107 15.48 20.23 33.73
N ALA A 108 15.98 20.53 32.54
CA ALA A 108 16.06 19.57 31.43
C ALA A 108 16.71 18.25 31.83
N LYS A 109 17.75 18.28 32.63
CA LYS A 109 18.46 17.10 33.13
C LYS A 109 17.54 16.12 33.87
N GLU A 110 16.62 16.62 34.67
CA GLU A 110 15.65 15.79 35.40
C GLU A 110 14.61 15.19 34.45
N VAL A 111 14.15 15.96 33.48
CA VAL A 111 13.19 15.49 32.47
C VAL A 111 13.80 14.38 31.62
N LEU A 112 15.05 14.52 31.24
CA LEU A 112 15.76 13.54 30.41
C LEU A 112 16.00 12.18 31.10
N ALA A 113 15.76 12.08 32.39
CA ALA A 113 15.72 10.79 33.09
C ALA A 113 14.67 9.82 32.52
N GLY A 114 13.65 10.32 31.78
CA GLY A 114 12.64 9.54 31.07
C GLY A 114 13.07 9.01 29.69
N VAL A 115 14.26 9.32 29.21
CA VAL A 115 14.76 8.84 27.89
C VAL A 115 14.78 7.32 27.76
N PRO A 116 15.13 6.52 28.78
CA PRO A 116 15.07 5.06 28.67
C PRO A 116 13.69 4.53 28.28
N GLU A 117 12.61 5.17 28.71
CA GLU A 117 11.23 4.82 28.36
C GLU A 117 10.94 5.07 26.87
N VAL A 118 11.50 6.15 26.31
CA VAL A 118 11.44 6.43 24.87
C VAL A 118 12.11 5.32 24.08
N LEU A 119 13.31 4.91 24.49
CA LEU A 119 14.06 3.83 23.85
C LEU A 119 13.33 2.50 23.94
N SER A 120 12.71 2.20 25.08
CA SER A 120 11.92 0.98 25.28
C SER A 120 10.64 0.95 24.44
N SER A 121 10.13 2.10 24.04
CA SER A 121 8.91 2.23 23.24
C SER A 121 9.09 2.02 21.74
N LEU A 122 10.33 1.91 21.26
CA LEU A 122 10.64 1.64 19.85
C LEU A 122 10.11 0.26 19.45
N THR A 123 9.50 0.19 18.28
CA THR A 123 8.97 -1.04 17.69
C THR A 123 9.71 -1.39 16.41
N PHE A 124 9.87 -2.67 16.15
CA PHE A 124 10.58 -3.18 15.00
C PHE A 124 9.78 -4.28 14.30
N PRO A 125 9.89 -4.43 12.98
CA PRO A 125 9.23 -5.53 12.27
C PRO A 125 9.69 -6.90 12.70
N VAL A 126 10.95 -7.00 13.13
CA VAL A 126 11.58 -8.21 13.67
C VAL A 126 12.34 -7.80 14.92
N SER A 127 12.19 -8.56 15.99
CA SER A 127 12.88 -8.35 17.25
C SER A 127 13.46 -9.66 17.76
N MET A 128 14.35 -9.57 18.73
CA MET A 128 15.02 -10.73 19.34
C MET A 128 15.25 -10.53 20.84
N HIS A 129 15.27 -11.61 21.56
CA HIS A 129 15.79 -11.67 22.92
C HIS A 129 17.31 -11.88 22.91
N TRP A 130 18.00 -11.37 23.91
CA TRP A 130 19.44 -11.65 24.10
C TRP A 130 19.80 -11.70 25.58
N ALA A 131 20.87 -12.41 25.90
CA ALA A 131 21.33 -12.63 27.27
C ALA A 131 20.17 -13.11 28.18
N ASN A 132 20.00 -12.52 29.33
CA ASN A 132 18.91 -12.81 30.27
C ASN A 132 17.75 -11.82 30.18
N ASN A 133 17.74 -10.97 29.15
CA ASN A 133 16.68 -9.96 28.98
C ASN A 133 15.40 -10.62 28.47
N THR A 134 14.29 -10.31 29.11
CA THR A 134 12.94 -10.64 28.63
C THR A 134 12.41 -9.60 27.64
N PHE A 135 13.11 -8.47 27.52
CA PHE A 135 12.80 -7.39 26.58
C PHE A 135 13.28 -7.75 25.18
N GLU A 136 12.46 -7.46 24.18
CA GLU A 136 12.78 -7.66 22.77
C GLU A 136 13.24 -6.36 22.11
N TYR A 137 14.31 -6.43 21.35
CA TYR A 137 14.83 -5.32 20.57
C TYR A 137 15.33 -5.83 19.21
N ILE A 138 15.61 -4.91 18.27
CA ILE A 138 16.07 -5.33 16.94
C ILE A 138 17.45 -6.01 16.97
N ARG A 139 18.33 -5.59 17.87
CA ARG A 139 19.66 -6.14 18.09
C ARG A 139 20.08 -5.94 19.54
N PRO A 140 21.02 -6.74 20.04
CA PRO A 140 21.62 -6.49 21.35
C PRO A 140 22.19 -5.07 21.47
N VAL A 141 21.84 -4.36 22.51
CA VAL A 141 22.39 -3.04 22.82
C VAL A 141 23.63 -3.21 23.68
N HIS A 142 24.74 -2.58 23.27
CA HIS A 142 26.04 -2.70 23.95
C HIS A 142 26.52 -1.40 24.57
N THR A 143 26.11 -0.26 24.02
CA THR A 143 26.51 1.06 24.49
C THR A 143 25.30 2.01 24.44
N LEU A 144 25.27 2.91 25.38
CA LEU A 144 24.29 4.00 25.43
C LEU A 144 25.04 5.31 25.72
N VAL A 145 24.94 6.26 24.80
CA VAL A 145 25.49 7.60 24.96
C VAL A 145 24.32 8.58 25.15
N VAL A 146 24.35 9.32 26.24
CA VAL A 146 23.36 10.38 26.52
C VAL A 146 24.13 11.60 27.03
N LEU A 147 24.09 12.67 26.24
CA LEU A 147 24.78 13.92 26.52
C LEU A 147 23.80 15.09 26.55
N LEU A 148 24.01 16.00 27.49
CA LEU A 148 23.43 17.33 27.53
C LEU A 148 24.56 18.34 27.39
N GLY A 149 24.76 18.88 26.19
CA GLY A 149 25.96 19.62 25.85
C GLY A 149 27.21 18.75 25.99
N ASP A 150 28.11 19.06 26.87
CA ASP A 150 29.32 18.30 27.19
C ASP A 150 29.16 17.40 28.43
N GLU A 151 28.03 17.45 29.12
CA GLU A 151 27.76 16.63 30.29
C GLU A 151 27.16 15.28 29.91
N ALA A 152 27.83 14.20 30.33
CA ALA A 152 27.28 12.84 30.19
C ALA A 152 26.25 12.59 31.31
N LEU A 153 25.02 12.24 30.91
CA LEU A 153 23.96 11.88 31.84
C LEU A 153 24.07 10.40 32.23
N ASN A 154 23.84 10.10 33.51
CA ASN A 154 23.89 8.74 34.02
C ASN A 154 22.48 8.15 34.06
N LEU A 155 22.11 7.41 33.02
CA LEU A 155 20.83 6.74 32.86
C LEU A 155 21.05 5.24 32.70
N ASP A 156 20.08 4.44 33.13
CA ASP A 156 20.07 3.00 32.94
C ASP A 156 19.04 2.61 31.88
N PHE A 157 19.48 1.83 30.89
CA PHE A 157 18.60 1.20 29.90
C PHE A 157 18.94 -0.28 29.81
N LEU A 158 18.03 -1.13 30.22
CA LEU A 158 18.29 -2.55 30.45
C LEU A 158 19.44 -2.69 31.47
N ASP A 159 20.46 -3.45 31.16
CA ASP A 159 21.64 -3.62 32.03
C ASP A 159 22.81 -2.68 31.66
N ILE A 160 22.53 -1.62 30.87
CA ILE A 160 23.56 -0.73 30.33
C ILE A 160 23.42 0.63 30.96
N LYS A 161 24.54 1.14 31.46
CA LYS A 161 24.65 2.51 31.94
C LYS A 161 25.07 3.44 30.82
N SER A 162 24.39 4.57 30.71
CA SER A 162 24.77 5.60 29.76
C SER A 162 26.07 6.29 30.14
N GLY A 163 26.75 6.78 29.14
CA GLY A 163 27.99 7.55 29.28
C GLY A 163 28.25 8.33 28.02
N ARG A 164 29.54 8.53 27.73
CA ARG A 164 30.01 9.22 26.53
C ARG A 164 30.80 8.33 25.58
N VAL A 165 31.05 7.06 25.94
CA VAL A 165 31.86 6.16 25.14
C VAL A 165 31.01 5.46 24.09
N SER A 166 31.43 5.56 22.84
CA SER A 166 30.88 4.81 21.71
C SER A 166 31.95 3.94 21.08
N ARG A 167 31.55 3.05 20.19
CA ARG A 167 32.46 2.17 19.46
C ARG A 167 32.63 2.65 18.03
N GLY A 168 33.86 2.72 17.57
CA GLY A 168 34.18 3.03 16.19
C GLY A 168 33.90 1.88 15.22
N HIS A 169 34.41 2.02 14.00
CA HIS A 169 34.33 0.98 12.98
C HIS A 169 34.92 -0.33 13.50
N ARG A 170 34.25 -1.44 13.18
CA ARG A 170 34.57 -2.76 13.76
C ARG A 170 36.00 -3.20 13.56
N PHE A 171 36.60 -2.86 12.41
CA PHE A 171 37.96 -3.30 12.05
C PHE A 171 38.98 -2.17 12.05
N LEU A 172 38.57 -0.95 11.72
CA LEU A 172 39.45 0.22 11.58
C LEU A 172 39.46 1.11 12.80
N GLY A 173 38.39 1.06 13.61
CA GLY A 173 38.20 1.95 14.75
C GLY A 173 38.48 1.28 16.09
N HIS A 174 38.29 2.07 17.12
CA HIS A 174 38.38 1.68 18.52
C HIS A 174 37.29 2.42 19.31
N GLU A 175 37.25 2.27 20.60
CA GLU A 175 36.35 3.07 21.45
C GLU A 175 36.73 4.55 21.36
N VAL A 176 35.70 5.41 21.34
CA VAL A 176 35.84 6.85 21.28
C VAL A 176 34.94 7.51 22.30
N GLU A 177 35.44 8.55 22.95
CA GLU A 177 34.62 9.41 23.80
C GLU A 177 33.98 10.50 22.94
N ILE A 178 32.67 10.60 23.04
CA ILE A 178 31.93 11.72 22.45
C ILE A 178 32.06 12.90 23.39
N THR A 179 32.79 13.92 22.96
CA THR A 179 33.17 15.05 23.82
C THR A 179 32.04 16.03 24.09
N ASN A 180 31.16 16.21 23.08
CA ASN A 180 30.03 17.10 23.17
C ASN A 180 28.91 16.59 22.23
N ALA A 181 27.67 16.89 22.56
CA ALA A 181 26.53 16.56 21.70
C ALA A 181 26.69 17.16 20.28
N ASP A 182 27.31 18.32 20.15
CA ASP A 182 27.54 18.97 18.86
C ASP A 182 28.68 18.32 18.05
N SER A 183 29.59 17.59 18.67
CA SER A 183 30.75 16.98 18.01
C SER A 183 30.53 15.50 17.64
N TYR A 184 29.33 14.98 17.79
CA TYR A 184 29.01 13.56 17.60
C TYR A 184 29.54 12.98 16.27
N GLU A 185 29.25 13.63 15.16
CA GLU A 185 29.66 13.17 13.84
C GLU A 185 31.20 13.21 13.69
N GLU A 186 31.83 14.28 14.16
CA GLU A 186 33.28 14.45 14.01
C GLU A 186 34.06 13.49 14.90
N ASP A 187 33.61 13.25 16.13
CA ASP A 187 34.22 12.27 17.03
C ASP A 187 34.13 10.85 16.44
N LEU A 188 32.99 10.48 15.87
CA LEU A 188 32.81 9.19 15.21
C LEU A 188 33.63 9.07 13.91
N ARG A 189 33.81 10.16 13.19
CA ARG A 189 34.65 10.20 11.98
C ARG A 189 36.10 9.82 12.29
N THR A 190 36.64 10.22 13.43
CA THR A 190 38.01 9.88 13.86
C THR A 190 38.22 8.37 14.00
N VAL A 191 37.15 7.62 14.18
CA VAL A 191 37.17 6.15 14.33
C VAL A 191 36.43 5.45 13.18
N TYR A 192 36.44 6.07 12.02
CA TYR A 192 35.93 5.51 10.76
C TYR A 192 34.43 5.18 10.79
N VAL A 193 33.62 6.08 11.32
CA VAL A 193 32.16 6.01 11.26
C VAL A 193 31.61 7.33 10.74
N ILE A 194 30.88 7.26 9.65
CA ILE A 194 30.10 8.37 9.12
C ILE A 194 28.66 8.20 9.64
N ALA A 195 28.34 8.96 10.65
CA ALA A 195 27.06 8.79 11.36
C ALA A 195 25.87 9.27 10.55
N ASP A 196 26.00 10.34 9.80
CA ASP A 196 24.97 10.91 8.95
C ASP A 196 24.77 10.05 7.69
N SER A 197 23.59 9.45 7.54
CA SER A 197 23.24 8.63 6.38
C SER A 197 23.25 9.42 5.08
N LYS A 198 22.89 10.68 5.11
CA LYS A 198 22.91 11.55 3.93
C LYS A 198 24.33 11.83 3.47
N GLU A 199 25.24 12.04 4.39
CA GLU A 199 26.65 12.19 4.10
C GLU A 199 27.24 10.90 3.49
N ARG A 200 26.91 9.74 4.07
CA ARG A 200 27.35 8.45 3.49
C ARG A 200 26.82 8.25 2.08
N GLU A 201 25.55 8.60 1.83
CA GLU A 201 24.95 8.52 0.50
C GLU A 201 25.72 9.40 -0.51
N ASN A 202 26.00 10.65 -0.14
CA ASN A 202 26.74 11.57 -0.98
C ASN A 202 28.16 11.05 -1.28
N MET A 203 28.85 10.50 -0.27
CA MET A 203 30.17 9.88 -0.46
C MET A 203 30.12 8.74 -1.47
N ILE A 204 29.13 7.87 -1.39
CA ILE A 204 28.97 6.76 -2.34
C ILE A 204 28.71 7.28 -3.75
N ARG A 205 27.80 8.24 -3.92
CA ARG A 205 27.46 8.82 -5.22
C ARG A 205 28.66 9.54 -5.85
N GLU A 206 29.40 10.30 -5.08
CA GLU A 206 30.60 11.01 -5.56
C GLU A 206 31.72 10.05 -5.98
N GLN A 207 31.94 8.98 -5.20
CA GLN A 207 32.92 7.95 -5.55
C GLN A 207 32.53 7.19 -6.81
N ILE A 208 31.24 6.82 -6.96
CA ILE A 208 30.73 6.20 -8.19
C ILE A 208 30.91 7.12 -9.38
N LYS A 209 30.57 8.40 -9.24
CA LYS A 209 30.75 9.41 -10.30
C LYS A 209 32.21 9.57 -10.72
N ALA A 210 33.14 9.51 -9.77
CA ALA A 210 34.57 9.53 -10.06
C ALA A 210 34.99 8.29 -10.88
N ILE A 211 34.48 7.11 -10.54
CA ILE A 211 34.74 5.87 -11.29
C ILE A 211 34.16 5.98 -12.71
N GLU A 212 32.94 6.49 -12.86
CA GLU A 212 32.31 6.71 -14.17
C GLU A 212 33.19 7.59 -15.07
N SER A 213 33.69 8.70 -14.53
CA SER A 213 34.54 9.62 -15.25
C SER A 213 35.90 9.03 -15.62
N GLU A 214 36.52 8.30 -14.71
CA GLU A 214 37.80 7.66 -14.90
C GLU A 214 37.76 6.53 -15.92
N GLN A 215 36.70 5.71 -15.88
CA GLN A 215 36.56 4.52 -16.71
C GLN A 215 35.76 4.76 -18.00
N GLY A 216 35.14 5.92 -18.17
CA GLY A 216 34.30 6.23 -19.34
C GLY A 216 33.05 5.34 -19.42
N VAL A 217 32.41 5.10 -18.30
CA VAL A 217 31.23 4.22 -18.18
C VAL A 217 30.06 4.94 -17.53
N GLN A 218 28.90 4.30 -17.57
CA GLN A 218 27.72 4.68 -16.81
C GLN A 218 27.43 3.59 -15.76
N VAL A 219 27.10 4.00 -14.54
CA VAL A 219 26.67 3.09 -13.47
C VAL A 219 25.16 3.21 -13.29
N GLN A 220 24.46 2.10 -13.40
CA GLN A 220 23.03 2.04 -13.12
C GLN A 220 22.83 2.04 -11.62
N ILE A 221 22.48 3.19 -11.05
CA ILE A 221 22.15 3.32 -9.63
C ILE A 221 20.66 3.10 -9.45
N GLU A 222 20.30 1.88 -9.04
CA GLU A 222 18.95 1.58 -8.60
C GLU A 222 18.79 2.11 -7.16
N GLU A 223 17.80 3.00 -6.93
CA GLU A 223 17.68 3.75 -5.67
C GLU A 223 17.38 2.85 -4.46
N GLY A 224 16.61 1.79 -4.64
CA GLY A 224 16.35 0.81 -3.59
C GLY A 224 17.62 0.08 -3.17
N LEU A 225 18.43 -0.32 -4.15
CA LEU A 225 19.74 -0.95 -3.91
C LEU A 225 20.71 0.01 -3.20
N LEU A 226 20.76 1.26 -3.63
CA LEU A 226 21.61 2.26 -2.96
C LEU A 226 21.19 2.46 -1.50
N ASN A 227 19.89 2.53 -1.23
CA ASN A 227 19.40 2.64 0.14
C ASN A 227 19.75 1.40 0.98
N GLU A 228 19.70 0.21 0.38
CA GLU A 228 20.14 -1.01 1.05
C GLU A 228 21.64 -0.99 1.36
N VAL A 229 22.47 -0.67 0.38
CA VAL A 229 23.93 -0.59 0.52
C VAL A 229 24.34 0.46 1.56
N LEU A 230 23.68 1.63 1.54
CA LEU A 230 23.87 2.72 2.49
C LEU A 230 23.70 2.24 3.95
N ASN A 231 22.76 1.34 4.17
CA ASN A 231 22.47 0.78 5.48
C ASN A 231 23.29 -0.49 5.83
N LEU A 232 24.25 -0.85 4.99
CA LEU A 232 25.20 -1.94 5.23
C LEU A 232 26.61 -1.45 5.62
N VAL A 233 26.89 -0.18 5.46
CA VAL A 233 28.22 0.40 5.64
C VAL A 233 28.21 1.55 6.65
N GLU A 234 29.32 1.68 7.39
CA GLU A 234 29.58 2.81 8.27
C GLU A 234 30.65 3.76 7.70
N TYR A 235 31.55 3.24 6.87
CA TYR A 235 32.57 4.00 6.18
C TYR A 235 32.72 3.47 4.75
N PRO A 236 32.10 4.13 3.77
CA PRO A 236 31.99 3.58 2.42
C PRO A 236 33.24 3.84 1.57
N THR A 237 33.68 2.79 0.86
CA THR A 237 34.65 2.90 -0.23
C THR A 237 34.13 2.13 -1.43
N ALA A 238 33.77 2.84 -2.49
CA ALA A 238 33.30 2.24 -3.73
C ALA A 238 34.49 1.76 -4.58
N PHE A 239 34.29 0.66 -5.28
CA PHE A 239 35.29 0.10 -6.20
C PHE A 239 34.60 -0.58 -7.39
N MET A 240 35.35 -0.71 -8.48
CA MET A 240 34.91 -1.46 -9.65
C MET A 240 35.64 -2.80 -9.75
N GLY A 241 34.87 -3.86 -9.93
CA GLY A 241 35.36 -5.18 -10.27
C GLY A 241 35.00 -5.57 -11.70
N SER A 242 35.50 -6.71 -12.14
CA SER A 242 35.28 -7.24 -13.48
C SER A 242 34.99 -8.74 -13.46
N PHE A 243 34.42 -9.23 -14.54
CA PHE A 243 34.21 -10.66 -14.79
C PHE A 243 34.51 -10.98 -16.26
N ASP A 244 34.66 -12.26 -16.57
CA ASP A 244 34.98 -12.70 -17.93
C ASP A 244 33.84 -12.34 -18.90
N THR A 245 34.20 -11.81 -20.06
CA THR A 245 33.27 -11.43 -21.12
C THR A 245 32.41 -12.59 -21.64
N LYS A 246 32.84 -13.85 -21.45
CA LYS A 246 32.06 -15.03 -21.83
C LYS A 246 30.65 -15.05 -21.21
N TYR A 247 30.50 -14.49 -19.99
CA TYR A 247 29.21 -14.45 -19.30
C TYR A 247 28.21 -13.47 -19.95
N LEU A 248 28.67 -12.57 -20.79
CA LEU A 248 27.78 -11.66 -21.55
C LEU A 248 26.92 -12.38 -22.57
N ASP A 249 27.21 -13.65 -22.89
CA ASP A 249 26.37 -14.51 -23.74
C ASP A 249 25.11 -15.02 -23.01
N VAL A 250 25.09 -14.94 -21.68
CA VAL A 250 23.92 -15.23 -20.85
C VAL A 250 22.96 -14.05 -20.88
N PRO A 251 21.64 -14.26 -20.81
CA PRO A 251 20.67 -13.17 -20.77
C PRO A 251 21.03 -12.12 -19.73
N GLU A 252 20.91 -10.85 -20.12
CA GLU A 252 21.27 -9.72 -19.27
C GLU A 252 20.59 -9.77 -17.89
N GLU A 253 19.33 -10.19 -17.84
CA GLU A 253 18.55 -10.26 -16.61
C GLU A 253 19.13 -11.25 -15.59
N VAL A 254 19.79 -12.32 -16.04
CA VAL A 254 20.51 -13.27 -15.17
C VAL A 254 21.70 -12.57 -14.52
N LEU A 255 22.47 -11.81 -15.30
CA LEU A 255 23.63 -11.08 -14.81
C LEU A 255 23.23 -9.97 -13.84
N VAL A 256 22.20 -9.19 -14.21
CA VAL A 256 21.66 -8.10 -13.37
C VAL A 256 21.14 -8.65 -12.05
N THR A 257 20.37 -9.73 -12.06
CA THR A 257 19.86 -10.38 -10.85
C THR A 257 21.01 -10.89 -9.97
N SER A 258 22.01 -11.53 -10.55
CA SER A 258 23.19 -11.99 -9.82
C SER A 258 23.92 -10.84 -9.14
N MET A 259 24.07 -9.71 -9.81
CA MET A 259 24.76 -8.53 -9.29
C MET A 259 23.90 -7.77 -8.27
N GLU A 260 22.71 -7.31 -8.65
CA GLU A 260 21.89 -6.41 -7.82
C GLU A 260 21.20 -7.16 -6.67
N THR A 261 20.52 -8.26 -6.98
CA THR A 261 19.69 -8.98 -6.00
C THR A 261 20.54 -9.86 -5.07
N HIS A 262 21.49 -10.61 -5.62
CA HIS A 262 22.24 -11.59 -4.83
C HIS A 262 23.47 -10.99 -4.16
N GLN A 263 24.19 -10.10 -4.84
CA GLN A 263 25.47 -9.57 -4.35
C GLN A 263 25.43 -8.11 -3.89
N ARG A 264 24.34 -7.39 -4.15
CA ARG A 264 24.24 -5.96 -3.85
C ARG A 264 25.28 -5.12 -4.59
N TYR A 265 25.55 -5.48 -5.86
CA TYR A 265 26.44 -4.75 -6.75
C TYR A 265 25.65 -3.90 -7.74
N PHE A 266 26.19 -2.74 -8.08
CA PHE A 266 25.61 -1.88 -9.12
C PHE A 266 26.11 -2.31 -10.50
N VAL A 267 25.22 -2.30 -11.47
CA VAL A 267 25.48 -2.67 -12.85
C VAL A 267 26.20 -1.54 -13.57
N VAL A 268 27.18 -1.90 -14.39
CA VAL A 268 27.97 -0.99 -15.22
C VAL A 268 27.60 -1.15 -16.68
N ARG A 269 27.33 -0.03 -17.35
CA ARG A 269 27.01 0.03 -18.78
C ARG A 269 28.00 0.94 -19.51
N ASP A 270 28.19 0.72 -20.82
CA ASP A 270 28.87 1.69 -21.64
C ASP A 270 27.98 2.93 -21.89
N LEU A 271 28.53 3.92 -22.61
CA LEU A 271 27.81 5.16 -22.90
C LEU A 271 26.60 4.96 -23.84
N ASP A 272 26.54 3.85 -24.54
CA ASP A 272 25.41 3.46 -25.39
C ASP A 272 24.34 2.64 -24.63
N GLY A 273 24.57 2.41 -23.35
CA GLY A 273 23.64 1.66 -22.48
C GLY A 273 23.83 0.15 -22.50
N LYS A 274 24.83 -0.36 -23.18
CA LYS A 274 25.12 -1.80 -23.25
C LYS A 274 25.82 -2.27 -21.98
N LEU A 275 25.44 -3.45 -21.47
CA LEU A 275 26.04 -4.04 -20.28
C LEU A 275 27.54 -4.29 -20.47
N LYS A 276 28.34 -3.85 -19.51
CA LYS A 276 29.77 -4.13 -19.45
C LYS A 276 30.08 -5.26 -18.48
N PRO A 277 31.20 -5.99 -18.68
CA PRO A 277 31.62 -7.07 -17.79
C PRO A 277 32.25 -6.52 -16.50
N ASN A 278 31.58 -5.61 -15.86
CA ASN A 278 32.04 -4.90 -14.67
C ASN A 278 30.89 -4.71 -13.68
N PHE A 279 31.25 -4.48 -12.45
CA PHE A 279 30.31 -4.14 -11.38
C PHE A 279 30.91 -3.10 -10.44
N ILE A 280 30.05 -2.39 -9.73
CA ILE A 280 30.45 -1.52 -8.63
C ILE A 280 29.97 -2.14 -7.32
N SER A 281 30.86 -2.21 -6.34
CA SER A 281 30.49 -2.57 -4.97
C SER A 281 31.02 -1.52 -4.00
N VAL A 282 30.47 -1.50 -2.79
CA VAL A 282 30.85 -0.57 -1.74
C VAL A 282 31.37 -1.36 -0.54
N ARG A 283 32.64 -1.18 -0.23
CA ARG A 283 33.26 -1.75 0.95
C ARG A 283 32.85 -0.96 2.19
N ASN A 284 32.58 -1.68 3.27
CA ASN A 284 32.54 -1.07 4.60
C ASN A 284 33.96 -1.05 5.18
N GLY A 285 34.70 -0.04 4.83
CA GLY A 285 36.10 0.14 5.22
C GLY A 285 36.82 1.16 4.34
N ASN A 286 38.12 1.36 4.60
CA ASN A 286 38.99 2.26 3.82
C ASN A 286 39.54 1.59 2.55
N ALA A 287 40.38 2.31 1.82
CA ALA A 287 40.96 1.82 0.56
C ALA A 287 42.20 0.93 0.73
N GLU A 288 42.63 0.66 1.94
CA GLU A 288 43.81 -0.19 2.17
C GLU A 288 43.55 -1.63 1.70
N HIS A 289 44.51 -2.19 0.94
CA HIS A 289 44.38 -3.53 0.37
C HIS A 289 43.13 -3.78 -0.45
N LEU A 290 42.64 -2.76 -1.13
CA LEU A 290 41.42 -2.80 -1.91
C LEU A 290 41.48 -3.87 -3.02
N GLU A 291 42.66 -4.09 -3.61
CA GLU A 291 42.91 -5.15 -4.59
C GLU A 291 42.52 -6.57 -4.11
N ASN A 292 42.68 -6.85 -2.84
CA ASN A 292 42.26 -8.12 -2.26
C ASN A 292 40.74 -8.21 -2.11
N VAL A 293 40.12 -7.09 -1.76
CA VAL A 293 38.65 -6.97 -1.65
C VAL A 293 38.02 -7.14 -3.02
N ILE A 294 38.55 -6.47 -4.05
CA ILE A 294 38.09 -6.61 -5.44
C ILE A 294 38.13 -8.07 -5.87
N ARG A 295 39.30 -8.71 -5.71
CA ARG A 295 39.51 -10.13 -6.08
C ARG A 295 38.55 -11.08 -5.35
N GLY A 296 38.27 -10.82 -4.07
CA GLY A 296 37.34 -11.61 -3.27
C GLY A 296 35.91 -11.47 -3.79
N ASN A 297 35.46 -10.23 -4.11
CA ASN A 297 34.13 -9.97 -4.64
C ASN A 297 33.97 -10.53 -6.06
N GLU A 298 34.98 -10.41 -6.92
CA GLU A 298 34.98 -11.02 -8.26
C GLU A 298 34.81 -12.54 -8.18
N LYS A 299 35.52 -13.21 -7.26
CA LYS A 299 35.43 -14.66 -7.07
C LYS A 299 34.02 -15.11 -6.63
N VAL A 300 33.36 -14.34 -5.75
CA VAL A 300 31.99 -14.64 -5.29
C VAL A 300 31.02 -14.48 -6.43
N LEU A 301 31.15 -13.41 -7.22
CA LEU A 301 30.27 -13.17 -8.36
C LEU A 301 30.43 -14.26 -9.42
N VAL A 302 31.64 -14.67 -9.75
CA VAL A 302 31.93 -15.71 -10.75
C VAL A 302 31.18 -17.01 -10.41
N ALA A 303 31.13 -17.42 -9.15
CA ALA A 303 30.37 -18.60 -8.77
C ALA A 303 28.89 -18.55 -9.19
N ARG A 304 28.24 -17.40 -9.01
CA ARG A 304 26.87 -17.16 -9.45
C ARG A 304 26.73 -17.11 -10.97
N LEU A 305 27.69 -16.51 -11.64
CA LEU A 305 27.69 -16.41 -13.10
C LEU A 305 27.92 -17.78 -13.77
N GLU A 306 28.73 -18.62 -13.17
CA GLU A 306 28.95 -20.02 -13.62
C GLU A 306 27.63 -20.83 -13.51
N ASP A 307 26.90 -20.70 -12.41
CA ASP A 307 25.59 -21.33 -12.24
C ASP A 307 24.59 -20.83 -13.32
N GLY A 308 24.55 -19.53 -13.54
CA GLY A 308 23.71 -18.92 -14.57
C GLY A 308 24.05 -19.41 -15.98
N GLU A 309 25.34 -19.48 -16.35
CA GLU A 309 25.78 -20.00 -17.64
C GLU A 309 25.46 -21.49 -17.80
N PHE A 310 25.65 -22.27 -16.75
CA PHE A 310 25.34 -23.69 -16.75
C PHE A 310 23.85 -23.93 -17.04
N PHE A 311 22.96 -23.29 -16.26
CA PHE A 311 21.52 -23.47 -16.46
C PHE A 311 21.04 -22.90 -17.79
N TRP A 312 21.60 -21.77 -18.26
CA TRP A 312 21.30 -21.22 -19.58
C TRP A 312 21.53 -22.23 -20.69
N ARG A 313 22.60 -23.00 -20.63
CA ARG A 313 22.93 -24.04 -21.60
C ARG A 313 22.10 -25.32 -21.44
N GLU A 314 21.94 -25.78 -20.21
CA GLU A 314 21.23 -27.04 -19.93
C GLU A 314 19.73 -26.93 -20.20
N ASP A 315 19.11 -25.82 -19.82
CA ASP A 315 17.67 -25.61 -20.02
C ASP A 315 17.28 -25.58 -21.49
N GLN A 316 18.15 -25.11 -22.37
CA GLN A 316 17.89 -25.10 -23.82
C GLN A 316 17.82 -26.51 -24.45
N LYS A 317 18.28 -27.53 -23.76
CA LYS A 317 18.16 -28.93 -24.17
C LYS A 317 16.78 -29.51 -23.84
N LEU A 318 16.02 -28.85 -22.96
CA LEU A 318 14.71 -29.30 -22.50
C LEU A 318 13.63 -28.92 -23.53
N LYS A 319 12.57 -29.75 -23.61
CA LYS A 319 11.41 -29.48 -24.43
C LYS A 319 10.28 -28.89 -23.56
N ILE A 320 9.63 -27.86 -24.07
CA ILE A 320 8.54 -27.20 -23.35
C ILE A 320 7.43 -28.20 -23.00
N GLU A 321 7.03 -29.06 -23.93
CA GLU A 321 5.98 -30.05 -23.74
C GLU A 321 6.28 -31.04 -22.62
N ASP A 322 7.56 -31.44 -22.46
CA ASP A 322 7.98 -32.34 -21.38
C ASP A 322 7.90 -31.64 -20.03
N LEU A 323 8.27 -30.38 -19.96
CA LEU A 323 8.16 -29.56 -18.75
C LEU A 323 6.69 -29.29 -18.37
N VAL A 324 5.85 -28.96 -19.34
CA VAL A 324 4.40 -28.78 -19.13
C VAL A 324 3.76 -30.05 -18.58
N ALA A 325 4.10 -31.23 -19.12
CA ALA A 325 3.59 -32.50 -18.63
C ALA A 325 3.96 -32.75 -17.16
N LYS A 326 5.17 -32.36 -16.74
CA LYS A 326 5.63 -32.48 -15.35
C LYS A 326 4.94 -31.55 -14.38
N LEU A 327 4.33 -30.46 -14.82
CA LEU A 327 3.57 -29.55 -13.96
C LEU A 327 2.36 -30.21 -13.31
N ALA A 328 1.88 -31.35 -13.83
CA ALA A 328 0.86 -32.16 -13.18
C ALA A 328 1.29 -32.69 -11.80
N ASN A 329 2.58 -32.82 -11.57
CA ASN A 329 3.16 -33.26 -10.29
C ASN A 329 3.58 -32.09 -9.38
N VAL A 330 3.37 -30.86 -9.81
CA VAL A 330 3.69 -29.66 -9.00
C VAL A 330 2.41 -29.18 -8.34
N THR A 331 2.43 -29.15 -7.02
CA THR A 331 1.27 -28.70 -6.23
C THR A 331 1.11 -27.18 -6.35
N PHE A 332 -0.06 -26.73 -6.80
CA PHE A 332 -0.45 -25.33 -6.70
C PHE A 332 -0.85 -25.00 -5.26
N HIS A 333 -1.79 -25.76 -4.72
CA HIS A 333 -2.16 -25.77 -3.31
C HIS A 333 -2.78 -27.12 -2.96
N GLU A 334 -2.51 -27.65 -1.78
CA GLU A 334 -2.96 -28.99 -1.36
C GLU A 334 -4.49 -29.20 -1.46
N LYS A 335 -5.28 -28.16 -1.23
CA LYS A 335 -6.75 -28.19 -1.31
C LYS A 335 -7.30 -27.89 -2.72
N ILE A 336 -6.47 -27.39 -3.63
CA ILE A 336 -6.89 -26.89 -4.93
C ILE A 336 -6.45 -27.82 -6.06
N GLY A 337 -5.25 -28.39 -5.93
CA GLY A 337 -4.70 -29.29 -6.91
C GLY A 337 -3.34 -28.87 -7.45
N SER A 338 -3.01 -29.34 -8.66
CA SER A 338 -1.74 -29.13 -9.33
C SER A 338 -1.69 -27.81 -10.13
N LEU A 339 -0.48 -27.41 -10.53
CA LEU A 339 -0.30 -26.30 -11.48
C LEU A 339 -0.93 -26.59 -12.85
N SER A 340 -0.90 -27.84 -13.31
CA SER A 340 -1.57 -28.21 -14.57
C SER A 340 -3.08 -27.98 -14.50
N GLU A 341 -3.70 -28.31 -13.38
CA GLU A 341 -5.13 -28.09 -13.15
C GLU A 341 -5.46 -26.60 -13.07
N HIS A 342 -4.62 -25.81 -12.37
CA HIS A 342 -4.72 -24.34 -12.35
C HIS A 342 -4.63 -23.75 -13.77
N MET A 343 -3.63 -24.17 -14.54
CA MET A 343 -3.44 -23.71 -15.92
C MET A 343 -4.62 -24.08 -16.83
N ALA A 344 -5.19 -25.26 -16.66
CA ALA A 344 -6.36 -25.69 -17.43
C ALA A 344 -7.59 -24.82 -17.15
N ARG A 345 -7.87 -24.52 -15.88
CA ARG A 345 -8.95 -23.62 -15.50
C ARG A 345 -8.69 -22.19 -15.99
N ALA A 346 -7.48 -21.68 -15.82
CA ALA A 346 -7.09 -20.37 -16.32
C ALA A 346 -7.24 -20.29 -17.86
N GLY A 347 -6.94 -21.37 -18.59
CA GLY A 347 -7.14 -21.44 -20.04
C GLY A 347 -8.59 -21.28 -20.46
N VAL A 348 -9.52 -21.88 -19.74
CA VAL A 348 -10.98 -21.71 -19.98
C VAL A 348 -11.41 -20.27 -19.71
N ILE A 349 -10.95 -19.69 -18.61
CA ILE A 349 -11.22 -18.29 -18.25
C ILE A 349 -10.64 -17.34 -19.32
N ALA A 350 -9.40 -17.58 -19.75
CA ALA A 350 -8.73 -16.77 -20.76
C ALA A 350 -9.47 -16.78 -22.11
N ALA A 351 -9.97 -17.92 -22.53
CA ALA A 351 -10.76 -18.03 -23.77
C ALA A 351 -12.04 -17.18 -23.69
N SER A 352 -12.75 -17.24 -22.57
CA SER A 352 -13.96 -16.43 -22.35
C SER A 352 -13.65 -14.93 -22.30
N LEU A 353 -12.60 -14.54 -21.59
CA LEU A 353 -12.17 -13.15 -21.51
C LEU A 353 -11.74 -12.60 -22.88
N ALA A 354 -10.99 -13.36 -23.65
CA ALA A 354 -10.51 -12.96 -24.97
C ALA A 354 -11.67 -12.69 -25.93
N GLU A 355 -12.73 -13.49 -25.87
CA GLU A 355 -13.94 -13.27 -26.65
C GLU A 355 -14.67 -12.00 -26.23
N GLN A 356 -14.91 -11.82 -24.92
CA GLN A 356 -15.61 -10.66 -24.38
C GLN A 356 -14.81 -9.35 -24.57
N ALA A 357 -13.49 -9.41 -24.53
CA ALA A 357 -12.62 -8.27 -24.80
C ALA A 357 -12.49 -7.94 -26.30
N GLY A 358 -13.07 -8.75 -27.17
CA GLY A 358 -13.06 -8.52 -28.62
C GLY A 358 -11.70 -8.74 -29.28
N LEU A 359 -10.89 -9.66 -28.78
CA LEU A 359 -9.60 -10.00 -29.37
C LEU A 359 -9.82 -10.63 -30.76
N THR A 360 -8.86 -10.41 -31.67
CA THR A 360 -8.86 -11.01 -33.00
C THR A 360 -8.69 -12.53 -32.93
N ALA A 361 -8.99 -13.24 -34.01
CA ALA A 361 -8.79 -14.69 -34.09
C ALA A 361 -7.32 -15.07 -33.84
N GLU A 362 -6.39 -14.28 -34.37
CA GLU A 362 -4.94 -14.47 -34.17
C GLU A 362 -4.54 -14.26 -32.72
N GLU A 363 -5.01 -13.19 -32.09
CA GLU A 363 -4.78 -12.91 -30.66
C GLU A 363 -5.38 -14.02 -29.77
N ARG A 364 -6.58 -14.50 -30.07
CA ARG A 364 -7.21 -15.62 -29.35
C ARG A 364 -6.44 -16.93 -29.48
N ALA A 365 -5.88 -17.22 -30.65
CA ALA A 365 -5.00 -18.36 -30.85
C ALA A 365 -3.72 -18.25 -30.00
N ALA A 366 -3.13 -17.06 -29.92
CA ALA A 366 -1.98 -16.79 -29.06
C ALA A 366 -2.32 -16.95 -27.58
N VAL A 367 -3.48 -16.48 -27.15
CA VAL A 367 -3.98 -16.68 -25.76
C VAL A 367 -4.09 -18.18 -25.45
N ALA A 368 -4.71 -18.96 -26.34
CA ALA A 368 -4.88 -20.40 -26.14
C ALA A 368 -3.54 -21.12 -26.01
N ARG A 369 -2.59 -20.81 -26.90
CA ARG A 369 -1.24 -21.42 -26.82
C ARG A 369 -0.49 -21.00 -25.57
N ALA A 370 -0.52 -19.71 -25.23
CA ALA A 370 0.13 -19.22 -24.01
C ALA A 370 -0.44 -19.91 -22.77
N ALA A 371 -1.76 -20.07 -22.67
CA ALA A 371 -2.41 -20.74 -21.54
C ALA A 371 -1.97 -22.20 -21.36
N GLU A 372 -1.62 -22.89 -22.44
CA GLU A 372 -1.13 -24.27 -22.37
C GLU A 372 0.25 -24.39 -21.74
N ILE A 373 1.12 -23.36 -21.82
CA ILE A 373 2.54 -23.50 -21.53
C ILE A 373 3.09 -22.51 -20.50
N TYR A 374 2.38 -21.47 -20.13
CA TYR A 374 2.92 -20.27 -19.50
C TYR A 374 3.64 -20.44 -18.15
N LYS A 375 3.54 -21.58 -17.51
CA LYS A 375 4.25 -21.90 -16.25
C LYS A 375 5.42 -22.88 -16.43
N PHE A 376 5.78 -23.26 -17.67
CA PHE A 376 6.80 -24.29 -17.90
C PHE A 376 8.17 -23.95 -17.32
N ASP A 377 8.52 -22.66 -17.26
CA ASP A 377 9.81 -22.18 -16.81
C ASP A 377 10.05 -22.43 -15.33
N LEU A 378 9.01 -22.64 -14.52
CA LEU A 378 9.14 -23.03 -13.12
C LEU A 378 9.91 -24.33 -12.91
N LEU A 379 9.98 -25.19 -13.91
CA LEU A 379 10.73 -26.46 -13.87
C LEU A 379 12.09 -26.40 -14.58
N THR A 380 12.50 -25.22 -15.02
CA THR A 380 13.85 -25.00 -15.53
C THR A 380 14.86 -24.87 -14.41
N GLY A 381 16.11 -25.23 -14.67
CA GLY A 381 17.18 -25.06 -13.71
C GLY A 381 17.44 -23.59 -13.39
N MET A 382 17.34 -22.72 -14.38
CA MET A 382 17.51 -21.28 -14.22
C MET A 382 16.53 -20.71 -13.21
N VAL A 383 15.23 -20.95 -13.37
CA VAL A 383 14.20 -20.44 -12.45
C VAL A 383 14.29 -21.12 -11.07
N GLY A 384 14.74 -22.37 -11.02
CA GLY A 384 15.00 -23.06 -9.76
C GLY A 384 16.09 -22.42 -8.92
N GLU A 385 17.12 -21.82 -9.55
CA GLU A 385 18.20 -21.10 -8.88
C GLU A 385 17.90 -19.59 -8.73
N PHE A 386 17.25 -19.00 -9.73
CA PHE A 386 16.89 -17.59 -9.79
C PHE A 386 15.35 -17.45 -9.92
N ASP A 387 14.66 -17.62 -8.81
CA ASP A 387 13.19 -17.59 -8.78
C ASP A 387 12.60 -16.23 -9.18
N GLU A 388 13.38 -15.16 -9.03
CA GLU A 388 13.01 -13.81 -9.49
C GLU A 388 12.87 -13.71 -11.01
N LEU A 389 13.44 -14.67 -11.76
CA LEU A 389 13.40 -14.68 -13.23
C LEU A 389 12.25 -15.48 -13.81
N GLN A 390 11.34 -16.00 -12.99
CA GLN A 390 10.12 -16.65 -13.48
C GLN A 390 9.33 -15.71 -14.40
N GLY A 391 8.84 -16.24 -15.50
CA GLY A 391 8.18 -15.46 -16.56
C GLY A 391 9.18 -14.83 -17.53
N ILE A 392 10.21 -14.16 -17.05
CA ILE A 392 11.26 -13.55 -17.89
C ILE A 392 12.01 -14.65 -18.66
N MET A 393 12.44 -15.68 -17.98
CA MET A 393 13.12 -16.82 -18.62
C MET A 393 12.15 -17.65 -19.46
N GLY A 394 10.90 -17.75 -19.05
CA GLY A 394 9.83 -18.34 -19.84
C GLY A 394 9.68 -17.69 -21.21
N GLU A 395 9.69 -16.36 -21.28
CA GLU A 395 9.69 -15.60 -22.53
C GLU A 395 10.90 -15.97 -23.42
N LYS A 396 12.10 -15.92 -22.84
CA LYS A 396 13.34 -16.17 -23.58
C LYS A 396 13.42 -17.61 -24.10
N TYR A 397 13.11 -18.57 -23.28
CA TYR A 397 13.12 -19.99 -23.67
C TYR A 397 12.01 -20.32 -24.69
N ALA A 398 10.83 -19.69 -24.58
CA ALA A 398 9.76 -19.84 -25.55
C ALA A 398 10.16 -19.31 -26.93
N LEU A 399 10.80 -18.14 -26.99
CA LEU A 399 11.33 -17.59 -28.25
C LEU A 399 12.39 -18.51 -28.87
N LEU A 400 13.30 -19.04 -28.08
CA LEU A 400 14.33 -19.99 -28.55
C LEU A 400 13.72 -21.31 -29.05
N ALA A 401 12.62 -21.74 -28.47
CA ALA A 401 11.87 -22.94 -28.90
C ALA A 401 11.01 -22.71 -30.12
N GLY A 402 10.93 -21.49 -30.66
CA GLY A 402 10.18 -21.14 -31.86
C GLY A 402 8.71 -20.77 -31.63
N GLU A 403 8.33 -20.47 -30.39
CA GLU A 403 6.99 -19.93 -30.11
C GLU A 403 6.83 -18.51 -30.66
N ASP A 404 5.60 -18.14 -30.99
CA ASP A 404 5.29 -16.81 -31.47
C ASP A 404 5.64 -15.74 -30.42
N ALA A 405 6.07 -14.58 -30.88
CA ALA A 405 6.45 -13.47 -30.00
C ALA A 405 5.30 -13.05 -29.05
N ALA A 406 4.06 -13.07 -29.51
CA ALA A 406 2.89 -12.75 -28.69
C ALA A 406 2.72 -13.75 -27.52
N VAL A 407 2.94 -15.04 -27.79
CA VAL A 407 2.90 -16.10 -26.76
C VAL A 407 4.02 -15.93 -25.76
N ALA A 408 5.24 -15.71 -26.21
CA ALA A 408 6.40 -15.51 -25.36
C ALA A 408 6.24 -14.26 -24.46
N THR A 409 5.82 -13.15 -25.01
CA THR A 409 5.54 -11.92 -24.25
C THR A 409 4.47 -12.14 -23.19
N ALA A 410 3.40 -12.85 -23.50
CA ALA A 410 2.34 -13.17 -22.56
C ALA A 410 2.84 -14.01 -21.38
N ILE A 411 3.78 -14.91 -21.59
CA ILE A 411 4.40 -15.69 -20.52
C ILE A 411 5.07 -14.76 -19.49
N ARG A 412 5.82 -13.77 -19.95
CA ARG A 412 6.42 -12.77 -19.05
C ARG A 412 5.38 -11.88 -18.38
N GLU A 413 4.40 -11.40 -19.16
CA GLU A 413 3.43 -10.41 -18.70
C GLU A 413 2.35 -10.96 -17.75
N HIS A 414 2.12 -12.28 -17.71
CA HIS A 414 1.04 -12.82 -16.87
C HIS A 414 1.26 -12.64 -15.37
N TYR A 415 2.48 -12.39 -14.93
CA TYR A 415 2.76 -12.03 -13.54
C TYR A 415 2.45 -10.58 -13.21
N LEU A 416 2.30 -9.72 -14.23
CA LEU A 416 2.07 -8.29 -14.04
C LEU A 416 0.59 -7.98 -13.73
N PRO A 417 0.30 -6.97 -12.90
CA PRO A 417 1.27 -6.28 -12.03
C PRO A 417 1.70 -7.17 -10.86
N ASP A 418 2.96 -7.10 -10.49
CA ASP A 418 3.54 -7.87 -9.39
C ASP A 418 3.48 -7.14 -8.03
N SER A 419 3.12 -5.86 -8.06
CA SER A 419 2.96 -5.00 -6.89
C SER A 419 1.75 -4.07 -7.06
N ALA A 420 1.38 -3.37 -5.98
CA ALA A 420 0.19 -2.49 -5.99
C ALA A 420 0.27 -1.42 -7.09
N ASP A 421 1.47 -0.85 -7.31
CA ASP A 421 1.73 0.20 -8.30
C ASP A 421 2.65 -0.26 -9.43
N GLY A 422 2.88 -1.58 -9.54
CA GLY A 422 3.76 -2.17 -10.53
C GLY A 422 3.27 -1.99 -11.97
N ALA A 423 4.17 -2.24 -12.93
CA ALA A 423 3.87 -2.17 -14.35
C ALA A 423 2.75 -3.15 -14.73
N LEU A 424 1.92 -2.72 -15.66
CA LEU A 424 0.85 -3.54 -16.24
C LEU A 424 1.34 -4.29 -17.48
N PRO A 425 0.66 -5.39 -17.88
CA PRO A 425 0.87 -5.97 -19.21
C PRO A 425 0.68 -4.89 -20.29
N GLU A 426 1.52 -4.92 -21.31
CA GLU A 426 1.43 -3.99 -22.44
C GLU A 426 0.64 -4.58 -23.62
N THR A 427 0.64 -5.91 -23.77
CA THR A 427 -0.07 -6.61 -24.83
C THR A 427 -1.44 -7.10 -24.37
N LYS A 428 -2.40 -7.15 -25.29
CA LYS A 428 -3.73 -7.71 -25.02
C LYS A 428 -3.65 -9.19 -24.64
N VAL A 429 -2.81 -9.96 -25.32
CA VAL A 429 -2.62 -11.40 -25.05
C VAL A 429 -2.09 -11.60 -23.64
N GLY A 430 -1.06 -10.84 -23.25
CA GLY A 430 -0.49 -10.88 -21.91
C GLY A 430 -1.47 -10.43 -20.84
N ALA A 431 -2.24 -9.39 -21.09
CA ALA A 431 -3.26 -8.89 -20.18
C ALA A 431 -4.39 -9.89 -19.93
N ILE A 432 -4.88 -10.55 -20.97
CA ILE A 432 -5.89 -11.62 -20.86
C ILE A 432 -5.35 -12.79 -20.03
N LEU A 433 -4.14 -13.23 -20.30
CA LEU A 433 -3.52 -14.33 -19.54
C LEU A 433 -3.31 -13.94 -18.07
N ALA A 434 -2.87 -12.72 -17.81
CA ALA A 434 -2.71 -12.19 -16.45
C ALA A 434 -4.05 -12.14 -15.70
N LEU A 435 -5.12 -11.68 -16.34
CA LEU A 435 -6.47 -11.69 -15.77
C LEU A 435 -6.93 -13.11 -15.45
N ALA A 436 -6.76 -14.04 -16.38
CA ALA A 436 -7.19 -15.42 -16.22
C ALA A 436 -6.46 -16.13 -15.07
N ASP A 437 -5.15 -15.97 -14.99
CA ASP A 437 -4.32 -16.53 -13.91
C ASP A 437 -4.74 -16.00 -12.54
N LYS A 438 -4.94 -14.68 -12.43
CA LYS A 438 -5.38 -14.03 -11.22
C LYS A 438 -6.82 -14.38 -10.83
N LEU A 439 -7.72 -14.51 -11.80
CA LEU A 439 -9.10 -14.89 -11.54
C LEU A 439 -9.19 -16.34 -11.05
N ASP A 440 -8.53 -17.30 -11.71
CA ASP A 440 -8.53 -18.67 -11.20
C ASP A 440 -7.94 -18.73 -9.78
N THR A 441 -6.85 -18.02 -9.53
CA THR A 441 -6.27 -17.94 -8.18
C THR A 441 -7.30 -17.45 -7.17
N LEU A 442 -7.98 -16.34 -7.44
CA LEU A 442 -9.00 -15.77 -6.57
C LEU A 442 -10.16 -16.76 -6.33
N LEU A 443 -10.74 -17.28 -7.41
CA LEU A 443 -11.89 -18.18 -7.37
C LEU A 443 -11.56 -19.49 -6.66
N SER A 444 -10.39 -20.07 -6.93
CA SER A 444 -9.94 -21.33 -6.34
C SER A 444 -9.71 -21.23 -4.84
N PHE A 445 -9.02 -20.18 -4.40
CA PHE A 445 -8.75 -19.98 -2.97
C PHE A 445 -10.03 -19.70 -2.18
N PHE A 446 -10.94 -18.91 -2.73
CA PHE A 446 -12.24 -18.65 -2.12
C PHE A 446 -13.09 -19.92 -2.02
N SER A 447 -13.06 -20.77 -3.06
CA SER A 447 -13.84 -22.02 -3.11
C SER A 447 -13.45 -23.03 -2.03
N VAL A 448 -12.23 -22.98 -1.53
CA VAL A 448 -11.73 -23.83 -0.43
C VAL A 448 -11.68 -23.09 0.90
N GLY A 449 -12.31 -21.93 0.99
CA GLY A 449 -12.46 -21.16 2.23
C GLY A 449 -11.21 -20.39 2.67
N LEU A 450 -10.22 -20.24 1.81
CA LEU A 450 -8.98 -19.49 2.09
C LEU A 450 -9.16 -18.00 1.75
N ILE A 451 -10.06 -17.35 2.48
CA ILE A 451 -10.46 -15.96 2.28
C ILE A 451 -9.64 -15.05 3.18
N PRO A 452 -9.01 -13.98 2.64
CA PRO A 452 -8.24 -13.03 3.43
C PRO A 452 -9.08 -12.34 4.51
N SER A 453 -8.56 -12.23 5.73
CA SER A 453 -9.22 -11.56 6.85
C SER A 453 -8.27 -10.61 7.58
N GLY A 454 -8.74 -9.42 7.95
CA GLY A 454 -7.92 -8.40 8.62
C GLY A 454 -6.63 -8.10 7.84
N SER A 455 -5.49 -8.23 8.49
CA SER A 455 -4.16 -8.08 7.85
C SER A 455 -3.62 -9.38 7.23
N ASN A 456 -4.31 -10.51 7.46
CA ASN A 456 -3.85 -11.83 7.01
C ASN A 456 -4.25 -12.08 5.55
N ASP A 457 -3.26 -12.19 4.68
CA ASP A 457 -3.40 -12.51 3.25
C ASP A 457 -2.16 -13.27 2.76
N PRO A 458 -1.96 -14.52 3.20
CA PRO A 458 -0.74 -15.27 2.93
C PRO A 458 -0.53 -15.60 1.45
N TYR A 459 -1.59 -15.57 0.65
CA TYR A 459 -1.56 -15.87 -0.78
C TYR A 459 -1.63 -14.62 -1.66
N ALA A 460 -1.53 -13.43 -1.07
CA ALA A 460 -1.56 -12.15 -1.77
C ALA A 460 -2.78 -11.95 -2.70
N LEU A 461 -3.94 -12.45 -2.28
CA LEU A 461 -5.19 -12.37 -3.06
C LEU A 461 -5.67 -10.94 -3.25
N ARG A 462 -5.40 -10.05 -2.28
CA ARG A 462 -5.71 -8.62 -2.42
C ARG A 462 -4.90 -7.97 -3.55
N ARG A 463 -3.63 -8.33 -3.65
CA ARG A 463 -2.75 -7.83 -4.72
C ARG A 463 -3.17 -8.39 -6.08
N ALA A 464 -3.47 -9.68 -6.16
CA ALA A 464 -3.98 -10.30 -7.38
C ALA A 464 -5.27 -9.63 -7.85
N THR A 465 -6.22 -9.40 -6.95
CA THR A 465 -7.50 -8.75 -7.28
C THR A 465 -7.32 -7.28 -7.65
N GLN A 466 -6.41 -6.56 -7.00
CA GLN A 466 -6.04 -5.20 -7.42
C GLN A 466 -5.49 -5.19 -8.85
N GLY A 467 -4.70 -6.20 -9.21
CA GLY A 467 -4.21 -6.40 -10.58
C GLY A 467 -5.33 -6.60 -11.58
N ILE A 468 -6.34 -7.41 -11.25
CA ILE A 468 -7.52 -7.61 -12.10
C ILE A 468 -8.21 -6.27 -12.40
N VAL A 469 -8.51 -5.50 -11.39
CA VAL A 469 -9.21 -4.21 -11.51
C VAL A 469 -8.38 -3.22 -12.33
N ARG A 470 -7.07 -3.12 -12.07
CA ARG A 470 -6.16 -2.24 -12.80
C ARG A 470 -6.04 -2.59 -14.27
N ILE A 471 -5.97 -3.86 -14.62
CA ILE A 471 -5.88 -4.32 -16.01
C ILE A 471 -7.16 -4.00 -16.75
N LEU A 472 -8.32 -4.30 -16.17
CA LEU A 472 -9.63 -4.03 -16.80
C LEU A 472 -9.82 -2.54 -17.09
N ASP A 473 -9.42 -1.68 -16.15
CA ASP A 473 -9.47 -0.23 -16.32
C ASP A 473 -8.51 0.26 -17.41
N ALA A 474 -7.24 -0.15 -17.33
CA ALA A 474 -6.19 0.31 -18.25
C ALA A 474 -6.45 -0.07 -19.72
N PHE A 475 -7.01 -1.24 -19.96
CA PHE A 475 -7.36 -1.71 -21.32
C PHE A 475 -8.75 -1.24 -21.75
N GLY A 476 -9.54 -0.62 -20.86
CA GLY A 476 -10.89 -0.18 -21.17
C GLY A 476 -11.82 -1.31 -21.59
N TRP A 477 -11.64 -2.49 -21.03
CA TRP A 477 -12.49 -3.64 -21.34
C TRP A 477 -13.77 -3.59 -20.51
N HIS A 478 -14.89 -3.42 -21.20
CA HIS A 478 -16.21 -3.33 -20.60
C HIS A 478 -16.81 -4.73 -20.38
N ILE A 479 -16.20 -5.50 -19.50
CA ILE A 479 -16.62 -6.87 -19.19
C ILE A 479 -17.54 -6.85 -17.97
N PRO A 480 -18.81 -7.30 -18.08
CA PRO A 480 -19.71 -7.44 -16.93
C PRO A 480 -19.17 -8.53 -16.00
N MET A 481 -18.66 -8.13 -14.84
CA MET A 481 -17.96 -9.03 -13.92
C MET A 481 -18.91 -10.00 -13.21
N ASP A 482 -20.13 -9.58 -12.91
CA ASP A 482 -21.18 -10.44 -12.36
C ASP A 482 -21.57 -11.56 -13.33
N GLU A 483 -21.84 -11.22 -14.58
CA GLU A 483 -22.17 -12.21 -15.63
C GLU A 483 -20.99 -13.16 -15.90
N LEU A 484 -19.77 -12.62 -15.95
CA LEU A 484 -18.56 -13.44 -16.09
C LEU A 484 -18.43 -14.43 -14.94
N ILE A 485 -18.53 -13.95 -13.70
CA ILE A 485 -18.41 -14.80 -12.51
C ILE A 485 -19.53 -15.83 -12.48
N ASP A 486 -20.77 -15.46 -12.77
CA ASP A 486 -21.90 -16.40 -12.86
C ASP A 486 -21.61 -17.51 -13.89
N SER A 487 -21.10 -17.17 -15.04
CA SER A 487 -20.75 -18.15 -16.08
C SER A 487 -19.62 -19.08 -15.64
N LEU A 488 -18.63 -18.57 -14.92
CA LEU A 488 -17.52 -19.38 -14.39
C LEU A 488 -17.96 -20.32 -13.27
N TYR A 489 -18.88 -19.87 -12.41
CA TYR A 489 -19.46 -20.71 -11.36
C TYR A 489 -20.37 -21.82 -11.90
N ALA A 490 -20.91 -21.65 -13.10
CA ALA A 490 -21.68 -22.69 -13.80
C ALA A 490 -20.79 -23.78 -14.42
N LEU A 491 -19.48 -23.54 -14.53
CA LEU A 491 -18.54 -24.53 -15.04
C LEU A 491 -18.26 -25.60 -13.97
N SER A 492 -18.12 -26.84 -14.41
CA SER A 492 -17.59 -27.90 -13.54
C SER A 492 -16.25 -28.38 -14.07
N PHE A 493 -15.29 -28.44 -13.17
CA PHE A 493 -13.97 -28.97 -13.45
C PHE A 493 -13.79 -30.30 -12.70
N ASP A 494 -13.01 -31.21 -13.25
CA ASP A 494 -12.74 -32.50 -12.61
C ASP A 494 -12.04 -32.34 -11.24
N SER A 495 -11.28 -31.26 -11.09
CA SER A 495 -10.45 -31.00 -9.91
C SER A 495 -11.10 -30.08 -8.88
N LEU A 496 -11.98 -29.17 -9.30
CA LEU A 496 -12.49 -28.10 -8.43
C LEU A 496 -13.77 -27.49 -8.98
N SER A 497 -14.76 -27.29 -8.13
CA SER A 497 -15.91 -26.40 -8.37
C SER A 497 -15.73 -25.10 -7.61
N TYR A 498 -15.94 -23.96 -8.29
CA TYR A 498 -15.91 -22.66 -7.63
C TYR A 498 -17.08 -22.48 -6.68
N ASP A 499 -16.83 -21.83 -5.55
CA ASP A 499 -17.81 -21.54 -4.50
C ASP A 499 -17.51 -20.15 -3.90
N ASN A 500 -18.41 -19.67 -3.00
CA ASN A 500 -18.31 -18.35 -2.36
C ASN A 500 -18.43 -17.16 -3.32
N GLN A 501 -19.36 -17.23 -4.27
CA GLN A 501 -19.59 -16.24 -5.32
C GLN A 501 -19.80 -14.82 -4.76
N ALA A 502 -20.67 -14.67 -3.76
CA ALA A 502 -20.98 -13.37 -3.18
C ALA A 502 -19.75 -12.71 -2.52
N GLU A 503 -18.94 -13.52 -1.84
CA GLU A 503 -17.69 -13.08 -1.23
C GLU A 503 -16.68 -12.62 -2.28
N VAL A 504 -16.57 -13.33 -3.40
CA VAL A 504 -15.70 -12.96 -4.54
C VAL A 504 -16.13 -11.62 -5.11
N ILE A 505 -17.41 -11.44 -5.40
CA ILE A 505 -17.96 -10.19 -5.93
C ILE A 505 -17.66 -9.02 -4.99
N ASN A 506 -17.92 -9.19 -3.70
CA ASN A 506 -17.64 -8.16 -2.69
C ASN A 506 -16.14 -7.87 -2.57
N PHE A 507 -15.30 -8.89 -2.71
CA PHE A 507 -13.86 -8.73 -2.64
C PHE A 507 -13.31 -7.92 -3.81
N ILE A 508 -13.84 -8.15 -5.02
CA ILE A 508 -13.49 -7.36 -6.21
C ILE A 508 -13.99 -5.92 -6.06
N LYS A 509 -15.24 -5.73 -5.63
CA LYS A 509 -15.81 -4.38 -5.38
C LYS A 509 -15.00 -3.58 -4.37
N ALA A 510 -14.47 -4.21 -3.32
CA ALA A 510 -13.60 -3.56 -2.35
C ALA A 510 -12.28 -3.05 -2.99
N ARG A 511 -11.81 -3.66 -4.07
CA ARG A 511 -10.64 -3.16 -4.83
C ARG A 511 -11.01 -2.01 -5.75
N VAL A 512 -12.20 -2.04 -6.33
CA VAL A 512 -12.75 -0.89 -7.08
C VAL A 512 -12.90 0.32 -6.16
N ASP A 513 -13.45 0.15 -4.97
CA ASP A 513 -13.52 1.21 -3.95
C ASP A 513 -12.15 1.84 -3.67
N LYS A 514 -11.13 1.02 -3.49
CA LYS A 514 -9.76 1.48 -3.26
C LYS A 514 -9.23 2.28 -4.46
N MET A 515 -9.53 1.87 -5.69
CA MET A 515 -9.12 2.59 -6.90
C MET A 515 -9.80 3.95 -7.07
N MET A 516 -11.01 4.12 -6.55
CA MET A 516 -11.68 5.43 -6.53
C MET A 516 -10.97 6.47 -5.64
N GLY A 517 -10.02 6.06 -4.82
CA GLY A 517 -9.08 6.93 -4.10
C GLY A 517 -9.77 7.96 -3.20
N ARG A 518 -9.58 9.25 -3.53
CA ARG A 518 -10.10 10.39 -2.76
C ARG A 518 -11.55 10.77 -3.09
N THR A 519 -12.23 10.01 -3.94
CA THR A 519 -13.65 10.21 -4.21
C THR A 519 -14.45 10.18 -2.90
N SER A 520 -15.45 11.04 -2.77
CA SER A 520 -16.27 11.11 -1.55
C SER A 520 -16.98 9.79 -1.27
N LYS A 521 -17.23 9.51 0.00
CA LYS A 521 -17.77 8.22 0.45
C LYS A 521 -19.14 7.92 -0.16
N ASP A 522 -20.01 8.93 -0.23
CA ASP A 522 -21.35 8.80 -0.79
C ASP A 522 -21.34 8.45 -2.28
N ILE A 523 -20.43 9.05 -3.06
CA ILE A 523 -20.24 8.71 -4.49
C ILE A 523 -19.74 7.27 -4.62
N LYS A 524 -18.78 6.86 -3.82
CA LYS A 524 -18.30 5.47 -3.81
C LYS A 524 -19.44 4.48 -3.52
N GLU A 525 -20.21 4.74 -2.49
CA GLU A 525 -21.37 3.92 -2.11
C GLU A 525 -22.41 3.85 -3.23
N ALA A 526 -22.72 4.98 -3.86
CA ALA A 526 -23.67 5.07 -4.97
C ALA A 526 -23.21 4.25 -6.19
N VAL A 527 -21.95 4.33 -6.56
CA VAL A 527 -21.37 3.58 -7.69
C VAL A 527 -21.33 2.08 -7.39
N LEU A 528 -20.87 1.69 -6.20
CA LEU A 528 -20.76 0.27 -5.81
C LEU A 528 -22.13 -0.41 -5.65
N ALA A 529 -23.17 0.34 -5.29
CA ALA A 529 -24.54 -0.16 -5.17
C ALA A 529 -25.32 -0.14 -6.51
N GLY A 530 -24.74 0.37 -7.58
CA GLY A 530 -25.31 0.30 -8.92
C GLY A 530 -25.47 -1.14 -9.40
N SER A 531 -26.31 -1.33 -10.42
CA SER A 531 -26.57 -2.66 -11.01
C SER A 531 -25.57 -3.08 -12.07
N ASN A 532 -24.73 -2.16 -12.55
CA ASN A 532 -23.71 -2.43 -13.57
C ASN A 532 -22.38 -2.72 -12.89
N PHE A 533 -21.91 -3.97 -12.97
CA PHE A 533 -20.59 -4.34 -12.45
C PHE A 533 -19.57 -4.44 -13.58
N VAL A 534 -19.33 -3.34 -14.26
CA VAL A 534 -18.26 -3.15 -15.24
C VAL A 534 -17.24 -2.20 -14.63
N VAL A 535 -16.03 -2.67 -14.34
CA VAL A 535 -15.02 -1.92 -13.59
C VAL A 535 -14.70 -0.57 -14.21
N ALA A 536 -14.46 -0.53 -15.53
CA ALA A 536 -14.13 0.71 -16.24
C ALA A 536 -15.29 1.73 -16.16
N ASP A 537 -16.53 1.28 -16.34
CA ASP A 537 -17.72 2.14 -16.23
C ASP A 537 -17.89 2.71 -14.82
N MET A 538 -17.67 1.88 -13.81
CA MET A 538 -17.78 2.30 -12.40
C MET A 538 -16.79 3.42 -12.06
N LEU A 539 -15.56 3.31 -12.52
CA LEU A 539 -14.53 4.31 -12.30
C LEU A 539 -14.82 5.61 -13.06
N GLU A 540 -15.29 5.51 -14.29
CA GLU A 540 -15.74 6.69 -15.08
C GLU A 540 -16.93 7.40 -14.42
N VAL A 541 -17.91 6.64 -13.92
CA VAL A 541 -19.08 7.22 -13.23
C VAL A 541 -18.67 7.91 -11.94
N ALA A 542 -17.72 7.35 -11.17
CA ALA A 542 -17.21 7.99 -9.96
C ALA A 542 -16.57 9.34 -10.26
N ASP A 543 -15.78 9.42 -11.33
CA ASP A 543 -15.15 10.67 -11.78
C ASP A 543 -16.20 11.68 -12.29
N ALA A 544 -17.15 11.21 -13.08
CA ALA A 544 -18.22 12.06 -13.60
C ALA A 544 -19.13 12.62 -12.50
N LEU A 545 -19.51 11.81 -11.50
CA LEU A 545 -20.26 12.26 -10.32
C LEU A 545 -19.47 13.27 -9.50
N SER A 546 -18.17 13.03 -9.30
CA SER A 546 -17.30 13.97 -8.58
C SER A 546 -17.19 15.32 -9.27
N ALA A 547 -17.18 15.34 -10.59
CA ALA A 547 -17.22 16.57 -11.39
C ALA A 547 -18.59 17.24 -11.33
N ALA A 548 -19.66 16.47 -11.51
CA ALA A 548 -21.04 16.96 -11.49
C ALA A 548 -21.44 17.56 -10.13
N ALA A 549 -20.91 17.02 -9.03
CA ALA A 549 -21.18 17.50 -7.67
C ALA A 549 -20.78 18.97 -7.44
N LYS A 550 -19.92 19.51 -8.30
CA LYS A 550 -19.47 20.91 -8.27
C LYS A 550 -20.32 21.85 -9.13
N ALA A 551 -21.26 21.31 -9.90
CA ALA A 551 -22.06 22.06 -10.84
C ALA A 551 -23.40 22.50 -10.24
N ASP A 552 -23.92 23.64 -10.73
CA ASP A 552 -25.25 24.10 -10.38
C ASP A 552 -26.31 23.10 -10.85
N GLY A 553 -27.35 22.91 -10.03
CA GLY A 553 -28.45 21.99 -10.32
C GLY A 553 -28.21 20.52 -9.91
N TYR A 554 -26.99 20.14 -9.54
CA TYR A 554 -26.68 18.77 -9.09
C TYR A 554 -27.58 18.34 -7.92
N LYS A 555 -27.66 19.16 -6.89
CA LYS A 555 -28.44 18.85 -5.68
C LYS A 555 -29.90 18.54 -6.04
N ALA A 556 -30.56 19.42 -6.82
CA ALA A 556 -31.95 19.25 -7.21
C ALA A 556 -32.16 17.96 -8.02
N ALA A 557 -31.27 17.67 -8.98
CA ALA A 557 -31.35 16.46 -9.79
C ALA A 557 -31.19 15.18 -8.97
N VAL A 558 -30.23 15.17 -8.04
CA VAL A 558 -30.01 14.03 -7.13
C VAL A 558 -31.20 13.86 -6.18
N GLU A 559 -31.77 14.94 -5.63
CA GLU A 559 -32.93 14.86 -4.76
C GLU A 559 -34.15 14.27 -5.49
N SER A 560 -34.42 14.69 -6.74
CA SER A 560 -35.49 14.12 -7.57
C SER A 560 -35.33 12.63 -7.80
N LEU A 561 -34.13 12.21 -8.23
CA LEU A 561 -33.81 10.80 -8.46
C LEU A 561 -33.84 9.98 -7.15
N SER A 562 -33.28 10.50 -6.06
CA SER A 562 -33.26 9.85 -4.76
C SER A 562 -34.66 9.57 -4.24
N ARG A 563 -35.60 10.53 -4.43
CA ARG A 563 -37.00 10.35 -4.06
C ARG A 563 -37.64 9.22 -4.85
N ALA A 564 -37.36 9.12 -6.16
CA ALA A 564 -37.83 8.01 -6.99
C ALA A 564 -37.27 6.67 -6.52
N PHE A 565 -36.00 6.59 -6.20
CA PHE A 565 -35.36 5.37 -5.68
C PHE A 565 -36.00 4.91 -4.37
N ASN A 566 -36.18 5.81 -3.41
CA ASN A 566 -36.74 5.46 -2.09
C ASN A 566 -38.21 4.98 -2.17
N LEU A 567 -38.98 5.50 -3.11
CA LEU A 567 -40.36 5.03 -3.29
C LEU A 567 -40.43 3.74 -4.09
N ALA A 568 -39.58 3.58 -5.10
CA ALA A 568 -39.51 2.35 -5.91
C ALA A 568 -39.18 1.10 -5.09
N GLU A 569 -38.52 1.24 -3.94
CA GLU A 569 -38.27 0.12 -2.99
C GLU A 569 -39.57 -0.55 -2.50
N LYS A 570 -40.69 0.16 -2.56
CA LYS A 570 -42.02 -0.34 -2.16
C LYS A 570 -42.79 -1.00 -3.32
N ALA A 571 -42.20 -1.02 -4.52
CA ALA A 571 -42.83 -1.61 -5.70
C ALA A 571 -42.85 -3.14 -5.61
N ASP A 572 -43.95 -3.74 -6.08
CA ASP A 572 -44.02 -5.18 -6.34
C ASP A 572 -43.40 -5.46 -7.71
N ALA A 573 -42.32 -6.26 -7.72
CA ALA A 573 -41.59 -6.59 -8.94
C ALA A 573 -42.44 -7.37 -9.98
N SER A 574 -43.55 -7.97 -9.58
CA SER A 574 -44.46 -8.69 -10.46
C SER A 574 -45.43 -7.77 -11.21
N VAL A 575 -45.54 -6.51 -10.82
CA VAL A 575 -46.45 -5.54 -11.43
C VAL A 575 -45.76 -4.81 -12.56
N ALA A 576 -46.32 -4.90 -13.76
CA ALA A 576 -45.90 -4.12 -14.92
C ALA A 576 -46.71 -2.80 -14.98
N VAL A 577 -46.12 -1.80 -15.63
CA VAL A 577 -46.81 -0.52 -15.87
C VAL A 577 -47.98 -0.72 -16.82
N ASP A 578 -49.15 -0.26 -16.41
CA ASP A 578 -50.37 -0.26 -17.21
C ASP A 578 -50.84 1.17 -17.48
N ALA A 579 -50.72 1.62 -18.71
CA ALA A 579 -51.08 2.98 -19.12
C ALA A 579 -52.57 3.29 -18.96
N SER A 580 -53.44 2.27 -18.91
CA SER A 580 -54.88 2.46 -18.69
C SER A 580 -55.23 2.91 -17.28
N LEU A 581 -54.30 2.73 -16.33
CA LEU A 581 -54.46 3.15 -14.93
C LEU A 581 -53.90 4.55 -14.66
N PHE A 582 -53.41 5.27 -15.68
CA PHE A 582 -52.96 6.66 -15.50
C PHE A 582 -54.14 7.59 -15.30
N GLU A 583 -54.14 8.34 -14.20
CA GLU A 583 -55.18 9.27 -13.84
C GLU A 583 -54.87 10.73 -14.23
N ASN A 584 -53.58 11.07 -14.39
CA ASN A 584 -53.16 12.42 -14.72
C ASN A 584 -52.12 12.47 -15.85
N ASN A 585 -51.88 13.69 -16.36
CA ASN A 585 -50.96 13.89 -17.47
C ASN A 585 -49.49 13.65 -17.11
N GLN A 586 -49.11 13.90 -15.87
CA GLN A 586 -47.72 13.74 -15.41
C GLN A 586 -47.29 12.29 -15.39
N GLU A 587 -48.19 11.35 -15.09
CA GLU A 587 -47.95 9.92 -15.23
C GLU A 587 -47.62 9.55 -16.68
N LYS A 588 -48.35 10.12 -17.66
CA LYS A 588 -48.11 9.89 -19.09
C LYS A 588 -46.79 10.50 -19.54
N VAL A 589 -46.49 11.72 -19.09
CA VAL A 589 -45.24 12.42 -19.45
C VAL A 589 -44.03 11.67 -18.88
N LEU A 590 -44.10 11.23 -17.62
CA LEU A 590 -43.00 10.47 -17.00
C LEU A 590 -42.81 9.11 -17.69
N SER A 591 -43.92 8.39 -17.98
CA SER A 591 -43.85 7.09 -18.69
C SER A 591 -43.17 7.25 -20.04
N LYS A 592 -43.56 8.25 -20.82
CA LYS A 592 -42.95 8.53 -22.12
C LYS A 592 -41.47 8.90 -21.98
N ALA A 593 -41.11 9.74 -21.03
CA ALA A 593 -39.72 10.12 -20.79
C ALA A 593 -38.86 8.93 -20.41
N ILE A 594 -39.38 7.98 -19.64
CA ILE A 594 -38.68 6.73 -19.28
C ILE A 594 -38.50 5.82 -20.49
N GLU A 595 -39.56 5.68 -21.31
CA GLU A 595 -39.49 4.87 -22.55
C GLU A 595 -38.44 5.39 -23.54
N GLU A 596 -38.39 6.73 -23.70
CA GLU A 596 -37.46 7.43 -24.60
C GLU A 596 -36.04 7.55 -24.01
N LEU A 597 -35.86 7.24 -22.75
CA LEU A 597 -34.55 7.35 -22.10
C LEU A 597 -33.62 6.23 -22.60
N GLU A 598 -32.66 6.61 -23.43
CA GLU A 598 -31.55 5.76 -23.85
C GLU A 598 -30.25 6.33 -23.26
N LEU A 599 -29.68 5.62 -22.27
CA LEU A 599 -28.43 6.03 -21.65
C LEU A 599 -27.24 5.66 -22.56
N THR A 600 -26.79 6.66 -23.32
CA THR A 600 -25.71 6.48 -24.32
C THR A 600 -24.59 7.50 -24.10
N GLY A 601 -23.43 7.22 -24.65
CA GLY A 601 -22.26 8.09 -24.57
C GLY A 601 -21.40 7.83 -23.33
N SER A 602 -20.61 8.83 -22.96
CA SER A 602 -19.76 8.81 -21.78
C SER A 602 -20.55 8.76 -20.47
N ALA A 603 -19.88 8.48 -19.36
CA ALA A 603 -20.51 8.56 -18.03
C ALA A 603 -21.13 9.96 -17.76
N SER A 604 -20.44 11.02 -18.18
CA SER A 604 -20.96 12.39 -18.08
C SER A 604 -22.22 12.61 -18.92
N ASP A 605 -22.27 12.04 -20.13
CA ASP A 605 -23.47 12.13 -21.00
C ASP A 605 -24.65 11.40 -20.36
N LYS A 606 -24.44 10.22 -19.83
CA LYS A 606 -25.48 9.44 -19.12
C LYS A 606 -26.01 10.16 -17.89
N LEU A 607 -25.13 10.78 -17.11
CA LEU A 607 -25.54 11.60 -15.97
C LEU A 607 -26.36 12.82 -16.43
N ALA A 608 -25.95 13.50 -17.48
CA ALA A 608 -26.69 14.63 -18.03
C ALA A 608 -28.09 14.21 -18.51
N GLN A 609 -28.22 13.07 -19.17
CA GLN A 609 -29.51 12.50 -19.61
C GLN A 609 -30.42 12.17 -18.43
N LEU A 610 -29.90 11.61 -17.35
CA LEU A 610 -30.66 11.33 -16.13
C LEU A 610 -31.06 12.63 -15.40
N PHE A 611 -30.15 13.56 -15.27
CA PHE A 611 -30.43 14.85 -14.60
C PHE A 611 -31.43 15.71 -15.35
N ALA A 612 -31.49 15.60 -16.67
CA ALA A 612 -32.50 16.27 -17.51
C ALA A 612 -33.92 15.80 -17.19
N LEU A 613 -34.12 14.66 -16.57
CA LEU A 613 -35.43 14.17 -16.13
C LEU A 613 -35.91 14.82 -14.84
N SER A 614 -35.05 15.55 -14.11
CA SER A 614 -35.42 16.15 -12.81
C SER A 614 -36.71 16.96 -12.87
N PRO A 615 -36.94 17.88 -13.82
CA PRO A 615 -38.20 18.62 -13.90
C PRO A 615 -39.44 17.74 -14.13
N VAL A 616 -39.30 16.67 -14.91
CA VAL A 616 -40.39 15.71 -15.20
C VAL A 616 -40.71 14.88 -13.95
N ILE A 617 -39.68 14.44 -13.22
CA ILE A 617 -39.84 13.71 -11.98
C ILE A 617 -40.49 14.58 -10.91
N ASP A 618 -40.06 15.84 -10.76
CA ASP A 618 -40.60 16.77 -9.78
C ASP A 618 -42.09 17.11 -10.11
N ALA A 619 -42.40 17.37 -11.38
CA ALA A 619 -43.78 17.60 -11.81
C ALA A 619 -44.70 16.39 -11.55
N PHE A 620 -44.17 15.18 -11.71
CA PHE A 620 -44.91 13.96 -11.34
C PHE A 620 -45.21 13.94 -9.84
N PHE A 621 -44.21 14.16 -9.00
CA PHE A 621 -44.40 14.15 -7.54
C PHE A 621 -45.29 15.29 -7.02
N ASP A 622 -45.24 16.44 -7.64
CA ASP A 622 -46.07 17.61 -7.24
C ASP A 622 -47.54 17.41 -7.55
N ASN A 623 -47.85 16.61 -8.56
CA ASN A 623 -49.21 16.43 -9.06
C ASN A 623 -49.78 15.02 -8.83
N THR A 624 -49.02 14.12 -8.21
CA THR A 624 -49.40 12.70 -8.10
C THR A 624 -49.17 12.19 -6.68
N MET A 625 -50.21 11.70 -6.03
CA MET A 625 -50.15 10.97 -4.79
C MET A 625 -49.73 9.51 -5.09
N VAL A 626 -48.42 9.19 -5.01
CA VAL A 626 -47.90 7.85 -5.36
C VAL A 626 -48.56 6.77 -4.52
N MET A 627 -48.69 7.01 -3.20
CA MET A 627 -49.35 6.10 -2.26
C MET A 627 -50.86 6.34 -2.26
N ALA A 628 -51.50 6.11 -3.40
CA ALA A 628 -52.94 6.24 -3.58
C ALA A 628 -53.74 5.23 -2.72
N GLU A 629 -55.01 5.56 -2.45
CA GLU A 629 -55.92 4.63 -1.73
C GLU A 629 -56.27 3.43 -2.58
N ASP A 630 -56.42 3.61 -3.91
CA ASP A 630 -56.63 2.49 -4.83
C ASP A 630 -55.32 1.69 -5.01
N GLU A 631 -55.35 0.44 -4.62
CA GLU A 631 -54.20 -0.47 -4.66
C GLU A 631 -53.64 -0.66 -6.08
N ALA A 632 -54.52 -0.74 -7.09
CA ALA A 632 -54.10 -0.93 -8.48
C ALA A 632 -53.37 0.33 -9.00
N VAL A 633 -53.89 1.50 -8.70
CA VAL A 633 -53.28 2.79 -9.06
C VAL A 633 -51.98 3.01 -8.32
N LYS A 634 -51.92 2.71 -7.01
CA LYS A 634 -50.72 2.78 -6.21
C LYS A 634 -49.60 1.87 -6.76
N ASN A 635 -49.92 0.62 -7.00
CA ASN A 635 -48.97 -0.36 -7.51
C ASN A 635 -48.46 0.00 -8.91
N ASN A 636 -49.33 0.59 -9.77
CA ASN A 636 -48.96 1.07 -11.09
C ASN A 636 -47.99 2.27 -11.01
N ARG A 637 -48.22 3.22 -10.09
CA ARG A 637 -47.32 4.37 -9.85
C ARG A 637 -45.97 3.93 -9.30
N LEU A 638 -45.95 2.96 -8.39
CA LEU A 638 -44.70 2.37 -7.89
C LEU A 638 -43.96 1.60 -8.99
N ALA A 639 -44.66 0.86 -9.85
CA ALA A 639 -44.08 0.18 -11.00
C ALA A 639 -43.46 1.17 -12.02
N LEU A 640 -44.12 2.32 -12.24
CA LEU A 640 -43.59 3.38 -13.09
C LEU A 640 -42.26 3.94 -12.54
N LEU A 641 -42.19 4.23 -11.24
CA LEU A 641 -40.94 4.66 -10.59
C LEU A 641 -39.87 3.54 -10.60
N SER A 642 -40.26 2.29 -10.42
CA SER A 642 -39.36 1.16 -10.50
C SER A 642 -38.73 1.03 -11.88
N SER A 643 -39.48 1.29 -12.95
CA SER A 643 -38.93 1.27 -14.33
C SER A 643 -37.88 2.36 -14.57
N LEU A 644 -38.04 3.55 -13.99
CA LEU A 644 -37.07 4.62 -14.02
C LEU A 644 -35.80 4.20 -13.24
N VAL A 645 -36.01 3.70 -12.03
CA VAL A 645 -34.90 3.28 -11.14
C VAL A 645 -34.07 2.17 -11.77
N ALA A 646 -34.70 1.20 -12.45
CA ALA A 646 -33.97 0.14 -13.14
C ALA A 646 -32.98 0.68 -14.19
N LYS A 647 -33.37 1.72 -14.94
CA LYS A 647 -32.47 2.40 -15.89
C LYS A 647 -31.40 3.22 -15.18
N ALA A 648 -31.78 4.01 -14.19
CA ALA A 648 -30.86 4.90 -13.47
C ALA A 648 -29.82 4.13 -12.64
N LYS A 649 -30.23 3.01 -12.05
CA LYS A 649 -29.35 2.17 -11.23
C LYS A 649 -28.21 1.51 -12.03
N ALA A 650 -28.39 1.38 -13.36
CA ALA A 650 -27.30 0.95 -14.23
C ALA A 650 -26.12 1.95 -14.23
N VAL A 651 -26.35 3.21 -13.86
CA VAL A 651 -25.30 4.22 -13.68
C VAL A 651 -24.84 4.27 -12.23
N ALA A 652 -25.75 4.52 -11.31
CA ALA A 652 -25.46 4.57 -9.88
C ALA A 652 -26.75 4.47 -9.04
N ALA A 653 -26.60 4.14 -7.76
CA ALA A 653 -27.70 4.19 -6.79
C ALA A 653 -27.82 5.61 -6.21
N PHE A 654 -28.58 6.47 -6.85
CA PHE A 654 -28.65 7.90 -6.54
C PHE A 654 -29.16 8.22 -5.13
N ASN A 655 -29.89 7.32 -4.48
CA ASN A 655 -30.34 7.48 -3.10
C ASN A 655 -29.21 7.35 -2.06
N GLN A 656 -28.02 6.95 -2.46
CA GLN A 656 -26.82 6.91 -1.60
C GLN A 656 -26.07 8.26 -1.59
N LEU A 657 -26.36 9.16 -2.52
CA LEU A 657 -25.68 10.43 -2.65
C LEU A 657 -26.15 11.43 -1.58
N ASN A 658 -25.20 12.17 -1.01
CA ASN A 658 -25.48 13.17 -0.01
C ASN A 658 -25.79 14.53 -0.65
N THR A 659 -26.92 15.12 -0.29
CA THR A 659 -27.39 16.42 -0.77
C THR A 659 -27.39 17.51 0.31
N LYS A 660 -26.91 17.17 1.53
CA LYS A 660 -26.88 18.10 2.67
C LYS A 660 -25.69 19.03 2.66
#